data_0f6a706dab89501c3e592aa0559c6f80
#
_entry.id   0f6a706dab89501c3e592aa0559c6f80
#
_cell.length_a   1.000
_cell.length_b   1.000
_cell.length_c   1.000
_cell.angle_alpha   90.00
_cell.angle_beta   90.00
_cell.angle_gamma   90.00
#
_symmetry.space_group_name_H-M   'P 1'
#
loop_
_entity.id
_entity.type
_entity.pdbx_description
1 polymer ?
#
loop_
_entity_poly.entity_id
_entity_poly.type
_entity_poly.pdbx_seq_one_letter_code
_entity_poly.pdbx_strand_id
1 'polypeptide(L)'
;MKKTEKCYTNRELSWLQFNERVLNEAGNPRVPLAERMTFASIYQTNLDEFFMVRVGTLMMQMNAKEKVIENKTGMTSEEQVKEILARVCLLEKKKAKIYEQLMGELEPKGIRIINFNRLSNEEGRLLEQYFDAHIATFLSPMVIGKQQPFPFLANKQLYAIVLLTSQKGKKKTGIVPCSNSVFKRLIEIPTRPGCFMLSEELILHFISKLYPKYTIREKSIMRVTRNADIDAHDLYDEDMDYRDMMEQLIKKRVRLDPVRVELSRKINDEAKRELSNFLEIGTSHIINVKTPLDLSFVFTLQNYLRDQKELFYEKRSPRETPALSMHESILSQVEKKDVLLSYPFESMKPFIKMLNDAAEDPDVVSIKMTLYRVADRSKIIDALIEAAENGKEVVVLVELRARFDEANNIEMSHRLEDAGCQILYGLGDYKVHSKLCLITQKKGDSYAYITQIGTGNYNEKTSRLYTDLSLITANQAIGADAAKVFLALQQGETVDEVSELLVAPKCLQNKVLQMMDGQIANKKAGKEAYIGVKINSMTDKVLIDKMIEASQAGVKIDLIVRGICCLKPQIPGVTENIRVISVVGRYLEHSRIYRFGVGDEEKMYIASADFMTRNTVRRVEVAAPVYDPAIRERIRYIFDTIMKDDEKGKEQNAEGIYEDRHINEEPVNSQEIFFQDAYEACNK
;
A
#
# COMPACT_ATOMS: atom_id res chain seq x y z
N MET A 1 -14.92 -32.77 0.16
CA MET A 1 -14.85 -31.37 0.60
C MET A 1 -16.21 -30.95 1.15
N LYS A 2 -16.27 -30.49 2.39
CA LYS A 2 -17.51 -29.90 2.95
C LYS A 2 -17.91 -28.69 2.11
N LYS A 3 -19.22 -28.41 1.93
CA LYS A 3 -19.73 -27.27 1.14
C LYS A 3 -19.05 -25.94 1.53
N THR A 4 -18.65 -25.78 2.77
CA THR A 4 -17.96 -24.59 3.30
C THR A 4 -16.50 -24.44 2.83
N GLU A 5 -15.82 -25.51 2.41
CA GLU A 5 -14.42 -25.41 1.91
C GLU A 5 -14.33 -24.71 0.53
N LYS A 6 -15.44 -24.63 -0.20
CA LYS A 6 -15.50 -23.96 -1.51
C LYS A 6 -15.65 -22.44 -1.42
N CYS A 7 -15.92 -21.89 -0.22
CA CYS A 7 -16.20 -20.46 -0.03
C CYS A 7 -14.95 -19.59 0.13
N TYR A 8 -13.79 -20.19 0.15
CA TYR A 8 -12.56 -19.47 0.39
C TYR A 8 -11.70 -19.32 -0.87
N THR A 9 -11.00 -18.20 -0.93
CA THR A 9 -9.90 -17.96 -1.87
C THR A 9 -8.59 -17.86 -1.08
N ASN A 10 -7.51 -18.44 -1.63
CA ASN A 10 -6.19 -18.28 -1.04
C ASN A 10 -5.81 -16.79 -0.99
N ARG A 11 -5.22 -16.36 0.11
CA ARG A 11 -4.88 -14.97 0.38
C ARG A 11 -3.95 -14.36 -0.68
N GLU A 12 -2.91 -15.10 -1.07
CA GLU A 12 -1.88 -14.60 -1.99
C GLU A 12 -2.41 -14.54 -3.43
N LEU A 13 -3.24 -15.50 -3.82
CA LEU A 13 -3.91 -15.50 -5.11
C LEU A 13 -4.96 -14.37 -5.21
N SER A 14 -5.68 -14.11 -4.12
CA SER A 14 -6.59 -12.95 -4.03
C SER A 14 -5.83 -11.62 -4.13
N TRP A 15 -4.63 -11.53 -3.54
CA TRP A 15 -3.77 -10.35 -3.68
C TRP A 15 -3.34 -10.13 -5.14
N LEU A 16 -2.99 -11.20 -5.86
CA LEU A 16 -2.66 -11.09 -7.29
C LEU A 16 -3.86 -10.62 -8.13
N GLN A 17 -5.08 -11.05 -7.80
CA GLN A 17 -6.29 -10.52 -8.43
C GLN A 17 -6.47 -9.02 -8.17
N PHE A 18 -6.15 -8.54 -6.96
CA PHE A 18 -6.16 -7.11 -6.68
C PHE A 18 -5.14 -6.36 -7.55
N ASN A 19 -3.90 -6.84 -7.60
CA ASN A 19 -2.87 -6.18 -8.41
C ASN A 19 -3.16 -6.26 -9.91
N GLU A 20 -3.89 -7.30 -10.35
CA GLU A 20 -4.41 -7.36 -11.72
C GLU A 20 -5.45 -6.27 -12.00
N ARG A 21 -6.33 -5.92 -11.03
CA ARG A 21 -7.25 -4.79 -11.19
C ARG A 21 -6.51 -3.45 -11.34
N VAL A 22 -5.38 -3.27 -10.62
CA VAL A 22 -4.49 -2.12 -10.81
C VAL A 22 -3.90 -2.10 -12.23
N LEU A 23 -3.46 -3.26 -12.73
CA LEU A 23 -2.96 -3.39 -14.11
C LEU A 23 -4.05 -3.13 -15.16
N ASN A 24 -5.30 -3.48 -14.87
CA ASN A 24 -6.43 -3.20 -15.76
C ASN A 24 -6.63 -1.69 -15.97
N GLU A 25 -6.41 -0.85 -14.95
CA GLU A 25 -6.47 0.60 -15.11
C GLU A 25 -5.39 1.13 -16.07
N ALA A 26 -4.21 0.49 -16.11
CA ALA A 26 -3.19 0.80 -17.13
C ALA A 26 -3.66 0.48 -18.57
N GLY A 27 -4.52 -0.52 -18.72
CA GLY A 27 -5.13 -0.91 -20.01
C GLY A 27 -6.43 -0.19 -20.33
N ASN A 28 -7.00 0.60 -19.42
CA ASN A 28 -8.31 1.22 -19.56
C ASN A 28 -8.22 2.53 -20.37
N PRO A 29 -8.82 2.61 -21.60
CA PRO A 29 -8.73 3.81 -22.42
C PRO A 29 -9.48 5.03 -21.87
N ARG A 30 -10.35 4.87 -20.87
CA ARG A 30 -11.03 5.96 -20.18
C ARG A 30 -10.11 6.69 -19.18
N VAL A 31 -8.98 6.08 -18.82
CA VAL A 31 -7.96 6.69 -17.98
C VAL A 31 -6.99 7.50 -18.85
N PRO A 32 -6.61 8.72 -18.49
CA PRO A 32 -5.64 9.53 -19.23
C PRO A 32 -4.31 8.79 -19.42
N LEU A 33 -3.65 8.95 -20.57
CA LEU A 33 -2.52 8.12 -20.99
C LEU A 33 -1.34 8.17 -20.03
N ALA A 34 -0.99 9.33 -19.48
CA ALA A 34 0.09 9.46 -18.50
C ALA A 34 -0.23 8.72 -17.19
N GLU A 35 -1.49 8.75 -16.76
CA GLU A 35 -1.95 8.04 -15.58
C GLU A 35 -1.96 6.52 -15.79
N ARG A 36 -2.28 6.06 -16.99
CA ARG A 36 -2.17 4.63 -17.36
C ARG A 36 -0.73 4.14 -17.22
N MET A 37 0.26 4.94 -17.62
CA MET A 37 1.68 4.63 -17.39
C MET A 37 2.01 4.55 -15.89
N THR A 38 1.45 5.47 -15.09
CA THR A 38 1.56 5.45 -13.63
C THR A 38 0.99 4.15 -13.06
N PHE A 39 -0.20 3.71 -13.47
CA PHE A 39 -0.79 2.45 -13.03
C PHE A 39 0.08 1.23 -13.40
N ALA A 40 0.71 1.22 -14.57
CA ALA A 40 1.64 0.15 -14.96
C ALA A 40 2.87 0.10 -14.04
N SER A 41 3.40 1.25 -13.63
CA SER A 41 4.51 1.34 -12.68
C SER A 41 4.08 0.95 -11.26
N ILE A 42 2.89 1.36 -10.81
CA ILE A 42 2.31 0.95 -9.51
C ILE A 42 2.12 -0.56 -9.46
N TYR A 43 1.58 -1.17 -10.52
CA TYR A 43 1.46 -2.63 -10.61
C TYR A 43 2.80 -3.33 -10.36
N GLN A 44 3.87 -2.86 -10.98
CA GLN A 44 5.20 -3.44 -10.82
C GLN A 44 5.76 -3.23 -9.41
N THR A 45 5.63 -2.02 -8.86
CA THR A 45 6.08 -1.71 -7.49
C THR A 45 5.34 -2.55 -6.45
N ASN A 46 4.03 -2.71 -6.61
CA ASN A 46 3.23 -3.58 -5.77
C ASN A 46 3.69 -5.03 -5.86
N LEU A 47 3.97 -5.52 -7.08
CA LEU A 47 4.45 -6.90 -7.29
C LEU A 47 5.83 -7.11 -6.66
N ASP A 48 6.73 -6.13 -6.75
CA ASP A 48 8.02 -6.17 -6.07
C ASP A 48 7.86 -6.31 -4.56
N GLU A 49 7.01 -5.47 -3.94
CA GLU A 49 6.74 -5.54 -2.51
C GLU A 49 6.12 -6.88 -2.11
N PHE A 50 5.20 -7.40 -2.91
CA PHE A 50 4.60 -8.72 -2.70
C PHE A 50 5.65 -9.83 -2.67
N PHE A 51 6.60 -9.83 -3.62
CA PHE A 51 7.70 -10.78 -3.62
C PHE A 51 8.61 -10.58 -2.41
N MET A 52 9.00 -9.34 -2.13
CA MET A 52 9.90 -9.01 -1.01
C MET A 52 9.33 -9.44 0.34
N VAL A 53 8.03 -9.34 0.54
CA VAL A 53 7.39 -9.57 1.84
C VAL A 53 6.70 -10.94 1.88
N ARG A 54 5.77 -11.19 0.95
CA ARG A 54 4.88 -12.36 1.05
C ARG A 54 5.51 -13.62 0.50
N VAL A 55 6.08 -13.57 -0.70
CA VAL A 55 6.78 -14.71 -1.28
C VAL A 55 8.04 -15.02 -0.46
N GLY A 56 8.73 -13.98 0.03
CA GLY A 56 9.84 -14.13 0.97
C GLY A 56 9.45 -14.93 2.22
N THR A 57 8.35 -14.57 2.90
CA THR A 57 7.82 -15.32 4.04
C THR A 57 7.50 -16.78 3.67
N LEU A 58 6.82 -17.01 2.54
CA LEU A 58 6.49 -18.38 2.10
C LEU A 58 7.73 -19.22 1.84
N MET A 59 8.77 -18.65 1.22
CA MET A 59 10.05 -19.35 0.98
C MET A 59 10.77 -19.70 2.29
N MET A 60 10.75 -18.79 3.28
CA MET A 60 11.27 -19.10 4.62
C MET A 60 10.50 -20.27 5.26
N GLN A 61 9.17 -20.28 5.15
CA GLN A 61 8.31 -21.36 5.67
C GLN A 61 8.55 -22.72 4.97
N MET A 62 8.92 -22.71 3.68
CA MET A 62 9.28 -23.95 2.96
C MET A 62 10.53 -24.61 3.56
N ASN A 63 11.45 -23.84 4.12
CA ASN A 63 12.67 -24.29 4.76
C ASN A 63 12.50 -24.62 6.25
N ALA A 64 11.32 -24.35 6.84
CA ALA A 64 11.02 -24.63 8.23
C ALA A 64 10.85 -26.15 8.48
N LYS A 65 11.16 -26.59 9.70
CA LYS A 65 11.03 -28.01 10.09
C LYS A 65 9.59 -28.52 10.02
N GLU A 66 8.62 -27.67 10.35
CA GLU A 66 7.20 -27.97 10.32
C GLU A 66 6.53 -27.39 9.07
N LYS A 67 5.70 -28.18 8.40
CA LYS A 67 4.92 -27.71 7.25
C LYS A 67 3.83 -26.76 7.69
N VAL A 68 3.90 -25.53 7.24
CA VAL A 68 2.85 -24.53 7.44
C VAL A 68 1.76 -24.74 6.39
N ILE A 69 0.53 -24.96 6.87
CA ILE A 69 -0.67 -25.14 6.03
C ILE A 69 -1.55 -23.89 6.18
N GLU A 70 -1.96 -23.29 5.07
CA GLU A 70 -2.86 -22.15 5.03
C GLU A 70 -4.27 -22.57 5.48
N ASN A 71 -4.85 -21.83 6.43
CA ASN A 71 -6.02 -22.28 7.21
C ASN A 71 -7.39 -22.14 6.49
N LYS A 72 -7.44 -21.64 5.27
CA LYS A 72 -8.67 -21.46 4.47
C LYS A 72 -8.75 -22.44 3.31
N THR A 73 -7.69 -22.57 2.54
CA THR A 73 -7.65 -23.42 1.35
C THR A 73 -6.86 -24.72 1.55
N GLY A 74 -6.15 -24.86 2.67
CA GLY A 74 -5.34 -26.04 2.99
C GLY A 74 -4.05 -26.16 2.17
N MET A 75 -3.64 -25.12 1.44
CA MET A 75 -2.42 -25.13 0.62
C MET A 75 -1.18 -25.05 1.49
N THR A 76 -0.17 -25.83 1.16
CA THR A 76 1.19 -25.69 1.69
C THR A 76 1.88 -24.45 1.13
N SER A 77 2.96 -23.99 1.78
CA SER A 77 3.75 -22.85 1.28
C SER A 77 4.32 -23.11 -0.12
N GLU A 78 4.73 -24.36 -0.41
CA GLU A 78 5.25 -24.76 -1.72
C GLU A 78 4.16 -24.68 -2.82
N GLU A 79 2.97 -25.21 -2.55
CA GLU A 79 1.83 -25.11 -3.47
C GLU A 79 1.44 -23.67 -3.74
N GLN A 80 1.42 -22.81 -2.71
CA GLN A 80 1.15 -21.40 -2.86
C GLN A 80 2.19 -20.71 -3.76
N VAL A 81 3.49 -20.93 -3.52
CA VAL A 81 4.56 -20.34 -4.35
C VAL A 81 4.45 -20.80 -5.80
N LYS A 82 4.17 -22.09 -6.05
CA LYS A 82 3.96 -22.63 -7.39
C LYS A 82 2.82 -21.93 -8.14
N GLU A 83 1.67 -21.79 -7.50
CA GLU A 83 0.49 -21.13 -8.10
C GLU A 83 0.74 -19.63 -8.29
N ILE A 84 1.42 -18.96 -7.34
CA ILE A 84 1.85 -17.56 -7.47
C ILE A 84 2.70 -17.38 -8.72
N LEU A 85 3.76 -18.17 -8.90
CA LEU A 85 4.66 -18.06 -10.05
C LEU A 85 3.92 -18.32 -11.37
N ALA A 86 3.03 -19.31 -11.42
CA ALA A 86 2.20 -19.59 -12.59
C ALA A 86 1.30 -18.38 -12.93
N ARG A 87 0.62 -17.79 -11.94
CA ARG A 87 -0.22 -16.61 -12.15
C ARG A 87 0.58 -15.39 -12.57
N VAL A 88 1.73 -15.14 -11.95
CA VAL A 88 2.63 -14.03 -12.30
C VAL A 88 3.09 -14.14 -13.76
N CYS A 89 3.42 -15.33 -14.25
CA CYS A 89 3.79 -15.53 -15.66
C CYS A 89 2.65 -15.12 -16.62
N LEU A 90 1.39 -15.33 -16.25
CA LEU A 90 0.23 -14.88 -17.05
C LEU A 90 0.07 -13.35 -16.99
N LEU A 91 0.21 -12.76 -15.82
CA LEU A 91 0.12 -11.32 -15.62
C LEU A 91 1.25 -10.56 -16.33
N GLU A 92 2.47 -11.11 -16.38
CA GLU A 92 3.59 -10.54 -17.15
C GLU A 92 3.29 -10.50 -18.66
N LYS A 93 2.59 -11.51 -19.20
CA LYS A 93 2.15 -11.47 -20.60
C LYS A 93 1.12 -10.37 -20.83
N LYS A 94 0.18 -10.19 -19.89
CA LYS A 94 -0.84 -9.12 -19.93
C LYS A 94 -0.17 -7.75 -19.82
N LYS A 95 0.76 -7.56 -18.88
CA LYS A 95 1.55 -6.34 -18.72
C LYS A 95 2.29 -5.99 -20.01
N ALA A 96 2.89 -6.96 -20.67
CA ALA A 96 3.64 -6.74 -21.92
C ALA A 96 2.72 -6.18 -23.03
N LYS A 97 1.50 -6.71 -23.20
CA LYS A 97 0.52 -6.20 -24.18
C LYS A 97 0.10 -4.77 -23.86
N ILE A 98 -0.20 -4.49 -22.58
CA ILE A 98 -0.60 -3.14 -22.14
C ILE A 98 0.57 -2.17 -22.35
N TYR A 99 1.80 -2.54 -22.01
CA TYR A 99 2.98 -1.71 -22.21
C TYR A 99 3.19 -1.38 -23.70
N GLU A 100 3.07 -2.38 -24.58
CA GLU A 100 3.18 -2.18 -26.04
C GLU A 100 2.11 -1.20 -26.56
N GLN A 101 0.87 -1.36 -26.10
CA GLN A 101 -0.22 -0.43 -26.42
C GLN A 101 0.08 0.99 -25.93
N LEU A 102 0.52 1.17 -24.68
CA LEU A 102 0.87 2.49 -24.13
C LEU A 102 1.99 3.16 -24.92
N MET A 103 3.03 2.42 -25.27
CA MET A 103 4.14 2.95 -26.09
C MET A 103 3.66 3.35 -27.50
N GLY A 104 2.74 2.58 -28.10
CA GLY A 104 2.12 2.93 -29.39
C GLY A 104 1.27 4.20 -29.33
N GLU A 105 0.52 4.39 -28.25
CA GLU A 105 -0.30 5.60 -28.05
C GLU A 105 0.54 6.86 -27.73
N LEU A 106 1.76 6.70 -27.21
CA LEU A 106 2.71 7.79 -26.99
C LEU A 106 3.37 8.31 -28.28
N GLU A 107 3.51 7.47 -29.30
CA GLU A 107 4.17 7.87 -30.56
C GLU A 107 3.53 9.11 -31.23
N PRO A 108 2.18 9.17 -31.40
CA PRO A 108 1.54 10.36 -31.96
C PRO A 108 1.59 11.58 -31.02
N LYS A 109 1.95 11.40 -29.74
CA LYS A 109 2.17 12.48 -28.76
C LYS A 109 3.61 12.99 -28.75
N GLY A 110 4.44 12.55 -29.71
CA GLY A 110 5.83 12.98 -29.87
C GLY A 110 6.84 12.24 -29.00
N ILE A 111 6.45 11.16 -28.32
CA ILE A 111 7.33 10.40 -27.43
C ILE A 111 7.49 8.98 -27.94
N ARG A 112 8.76 8.52 -28.07
CA ARG A 112 9.10 7.15 -28.48
C ARG A 112 10.22 6.58 -27.62
N ILE A 113 10.04 5.34 -27.18
CA ILE A 113 11.13 4.52 -26.65
C ILE A 113 11.59 3.61 -27.77
N ILE A 114 12.84 3.76 -28.19
CA ILE A 114 13.38 3.05 -29.37
C ILE A 114 14.51 2.11 -28.97
N ASN A 115 14.66 1.05 -29.77
CA ASN A 115 15.77 0.11 -29.69
C ASN A 115 16.86 0.51 -30.68
N PHE A 116 18.07 0.05 -30.45
CA PHE A 116 19.24 0.36 -31.30
C PHE A 116 19.01 0.01 -32.78
N ASN A 117 18.26 -1.02 -33.09
CA ASN A 117 17.94 -1.46 -34.44
C ASN A 117 17.07 -0.47 -35.25
N ARG A 118 16.50 0.56 -34.59
CA ARG A 118 15.70 1.62 -35.23
C ARG A 118 16.49 2.92 -35.44
N LEU A 119 17.79 2.90 -35.20
CA LEU A 119 18.67 4.04 -35.37
C LEU A 119 19.27 4.10 -36.79
N SER A 120 19.53 5.30 -37.27
CA SER A 120 20.42 5.51 -38.41
C SER A 120 21.89 5.27 -38.03
N ASN A 121 22.75 5.10 -39.01
CA ASN A 121 24.20 4.92 -38.76
C ASN A 121 24.82 6.12 -38.05
N GLU A 122 24.34 7.34 -38.34
CA GLU A 122 24.77 8.57 -37.68
C GLU A 122 24.39 8.60 -36.21
N GLU A 123 23.13 8.32 -35.92
CA GLU A 123 22.62 8.25 -34.54
C GLU A 123 23.33 7.18 -33.73
N GLY A 124 23.59 6.04 -34.34
CA GLY A 124 24.37 4.97 -33.72
C GLY A 124 25.78 5.42 -33.34
N ARG A 125 26.46 6.20 -34.20
CA ARG A 125 27.79 6.77 -33.88
C ARG A 125 27.72 7.81 -32.76
N LEU A 126 26.71 8.68 -32.77
CA LEU A 126 26.51 9.68 -31.69
C LEU A 126 26.28 9.01 -30.36
N LEU A 127 25.45 7.96 -30.32
CA LEU A 127 25.21 7.20 -29.09
C LEU A 127 26.44 6.37 -28.66
N GLU A 128 27.26 5.91 -29.59
CA GLU A 128 28.51 5.26 -29.26
C GLU A 128 29.50 6.23 -28.60
N GLN A 129 29.64 7.44 -29.14
CA GLN A 129 30.43 8.52 -28.53
C GLN A 129 29.90 8.90 -27.15
N TYR A 130 28.58 9.00 -27.01
CA TYR A 130 27.93 9.26 -25.72
C TYR A 130 28.21 8.15 -24.71
N PHE A 131 28.11 6.88 -25.14
CA PHE A 131 28.42 5.72 -24.31
C PHE A 131 29.88 5.77 -23.81
N ASP A 132 30.83 5.99 -24.72
CA ASP A 132 32.26 6.03 -24.38
C ASP A 132 32.60 7.18 -23.41
N ALA A 133 31.99 8.37 -23.62
CA ALA A 133 32.29 9.58 -22.84
C ALA A 133 31.56 9.62 -21.48
N HIS A 134 30.30 9.14 -21.41
CA HIS A 134 29.44 9.41 -20.28
C HIS A 134 28.96 8.17 -19.51
N ILE A 135 29.17 6.95 -20.04
CA ILE A 135 28.68 5.72 -19.42
C ILE A 135 29.81 4.75 -19.14
N ALA A 136 30.62 4.39 -20.15
CA ALA A 136 31.60 3.31 -20.07
C ALA A 136 32.60 3.46 -18.91
N THR A 137 33.05 4.70 -18.66
CA THR A 137 34.03 5.01 -17.60
C THR A 137 33.47 4.82 -16.17
N PHE A 138 32.16 4.77 -16.01
CA PHE A 138 31.50 4.56 -14.71
C PHE A 138 31.01 3.13 -14.50
N LEU A 139 31.22 2.26 -15.48
CA LEU A 139 30.84 0.85 -15.40
C LEU A 139 31.99 0.00 -14.83
N SER A 140 31.63 -0.97 -14.00
CA SER A 140 32.56 -1.92 -13.38
C SER A 140 32.26 -3.34 -13.86
N PRO A 141 32.70 -3.73 -15.04
CA PRO A 141 32.51 -5.09 -15.57
C PRO A 141 33.29 -6.12 -14.76
N MET A 142 32.60 -7.18 -14.38
CA MET A 142 33.20 -8.32 -13.66
C MET A 142 33.13 -9.59 -14.49
N VAL A 143 34.13 -10.48 -14.35
CA VAL A 143 34.14 -11.84 -14.93
C VAL A 143 34.18 -12.84 -13.78
N ILE A 144 33.15 -13.64 -13.65
CA ILE A 144 33.01 -14.62 -12.57
C ILE A 144 34.05 -15.74 -12.74
N GLY A 145 34.73 -16.10 -11.65
CA GLY A 145 35.74 -17.15 -11.64
C GLY A 145 36.32 -17.37 -10.23
N LYS A 146 37.39 -18.21 -10.15
CA LYS A 146 37.99 -18.54 -8.84
C LYS A 146 38.52 -17.33 -8.06
N GLN A 147 39.00 -16.29 -8.77
CA GLN A 147 39.54 -15.06 -8.17
C GLN A 147 38.51 -13.95 -8.04
N GLN A 148 37.37 -14.06 -8.69
CA GLN A 148 36.26 -13.13 -8.65
C GLN A 148 34.98 -13.94 -8.45
N PRO A 149 34.56 -14.18 -7.20
CA PRO A 149 33.33 -14.90 -6.92
C PRO A 149 32.10 -14.10 -7.41
N PHE A 150 30.97 -14.77 -7.47
CA PHE A 150 29.72 -14.12 -7.86
C PHE A 150 29.44 -12.92 -6.93
N PRO A 151 29.22 -11.71 -7.47
CA PRO A 151 29.06 -10.52 -6.65
C PRO A 151 27.71 -10.51 -5.93
N PHE A 152 27.63 -9.78 -4.81
CA PHE A 152 26.35 -9.47 -4.23
C PHE A 152 25.55 -8.55 -5.18
N LEU A 153 24.35 -8.99 -5.56
CA LEU A 153 23.44 -8.21 -6.38
C LEU A 153 22.44 -7.49 -5.48
N ALA A 154 22.47 -6.17 -5.52
CA ALA A 154 21.59 -5.33 -4.71
C ALA A 154 20.12 -5.49 -5.15
N ASN A 155 19.20 -5.36 -4.18
CA ASN A 155 17.77 -5.51 -4.41
C ASN A 155 17.24 -4.49 -5.43
N LYS A 156 16.51 -4.97 -6.43
CA LYS A 156 15.87 -4.19 -7.51
C LYS A 156 16.81 -3.43 -8.44
N GLN A 157 18.12 -3.56 -8.30
CA GLN A 157 19.09 -2.96 -9.21
C GLN A 157 19.16 -3.71 -10.54
N LEU A 158 19.47 -2.97 -11.61
CA LEU A 158 19.62 -3.53 -12.96
C LEU A 158 21.09 -3.91 -13.22
N TYR A 159 21.28 -5.10 -13.76
CA TYR A 159 22.57 -5.63 -14.16
C TYR A 159 22.51 -6.17 -15.59
N ALA A 160 23.58 -6.03 -16.35
CA ALA A 160 23.75 -6.83 -17.56
C ALA A 160 24.45 -8.13 -17.18
N ILE A 161 23.84 -9.28 -17.50
CA ILE A 161 24.47 -10.60 -17.44
C ILE A 161 24.90 -11.00 -18.84
N VAL A 162 26.15 -11.49 -18.98
CA VAL A 162 26.76 -11.77 -20.26
C VAL A 162 27.43 -13.16 -20.22
N LEU A 163 27.07 -14.02 -21.14
CA LEU A 163 27.73 -15.31 -21.31
C LEU A 163 28.93 -15.15 -22.26
N LEU A 164 30.08 -15.38 -21.72
CA LEU A 164 31.37 -15.12 -22.34
C LEU A 164 32.09 -16.43 -22.73
N THR A 165 32.85 -16.39 -23.81
CA THR A 165 33.82 -17.44 -24.15
C THR A 165 35.20 -16.80 -24.26
N SER A 166 36.17 -17.30 -23.49
CA SER A 166 37.57 -16.85 -23.58
C SER A 166 38.22 -17.32 -24.88
N GLN A 167 39.33 -16.71 -25.25
CA GLN A 167 40.15 -17.15 -26.41
C GLN A 167 40.57 -18.63 -26.34
N LYS A 168 40.65 -19.20 -25.13
CA LYS A 168 40.95 -20.63 -24.90
C LYS A 168 39.70 -21.52 -24.89
N GLY A 169 38.54 -21.01 -25.34
CA GLY A 169 37.28 -21.76 -25.40
C GLY A 169 36.56 -21.94 -24.04
N LYS A 170 37.05 -21.38 -22.93
CA LYS A 170 36.43 -21.54 -21.61
C LYS A 170 35.20 -20.63 -21.47
N LYS A 171 34.08 -21.21 -21.04
CA LYS A 171 32.85 -20.47 -20.70
C LYS A 171 33.06 -19.66 -19.42
N LYS A 172 32.53 -18.46 -19.38
CA LYS A 172 32.56 -17.52 -18.25
C LYS A 172 31.28 -16.74 -18.20
N THR A 173 30.92 -16.23 -17.04
CA THR A 173 29.81 -15.32 -16.86
C THR A 173 30.32 -13.94 -16.49
N GLY A 174 29.87 -12.92 -17.22
CA GLY A 174 30.17 -11.52 -16.96
C GLY A 174 28.96 -10.83 -16.32
N ILE A 175 29.22 -9.90 -15.42
CA ILE A 175 28.16 -9.05 -14.78
C ILE A 175 28.62 -7.61 -14.83
N VAL A 176 27.67 -6.70 -15.21
CA VAL A 176 27.90 -5.25 -15.23
C VAL A 176 26.74 -4.57 -14.53
N PRO A 177 26.95 -3.80 -13.45
CA PRO A 177 25.92 -2.94 -12.88
C PRO A 177 25.48 -1.88 -13.90
N CYS A 178 24.18 -1.77 -14.17
CA CYS A 178 23.61 -0.84 -15.15
C CYS A 178 22.97 0.39 -14.51
N SER A 179 22.80 0.42 -13.19
CA SER A 179 22.19 1.54 -12.46
C SER A 179 23.26 2.27 -11.66
N ASN A 180 23.31 3.58 -11.81
CA ASN A 180 24.07 4.45 -10.90
C ASN A 180 23.44 5.87 -10.88
N SER A 181 23.96 6.76 -10.02
CA SER A 181 23.50 8.15 -9.90
C SER A 181 24.20 9.12 -10.87
N VAL A 182 25.16 8.65 -11.65
CA VAL A 182 26.04 9.51 -12.46
C VAL A 182 25.44 9.80 -13.83
N PHE A 183 24.88 8.80 -14.51
CA PHE A 183 24.28 8.98 -15.82
C PHE A 183 22.76 8.80 -15.82
N LYS A 184 22.11 9.50 -16.78
CA LYS A 184 20.64 9.42 -16.92
C LYS A 184 20.22 8.05 -17.44
N ARG A 185 19.15 7.50 -16.91
CA ARG A 185 18.57 6.26 -17.41
C ARG A 185 17.86 6.44 -18.75
N LEU A 186 17.16 7.58 -18.92
CA LEU A 186 16.44 7.93 -20.14
C LEU A 186 17.34 8.86 -20.99
N ILE A 187 17.88 8.32 -22.10
CA ILE A 187 18.82 9.00 -23.00
C ILE A 187 18.04 9.45 -24.23
N GLU A 188 17.95 10.75 -24.45
CA GLU A 188 17.32 11.32 -25.65
C GLU A 188 18.26 11.19 -26.85
N ILE A 189 17.70 10.82 -28.01
CA ILE A 189 18.47 10.72 -29.26
C ILE A 189 18.74 12.14 -29.79
N PRO A 190 20.00 12.55 -29.97
CA PRO A 190 20.34 13.95 -30.25
C PRO A 190 19.68 14.53 -31.52
N THR A 191 19.43 13.69 -32.51
CA THR A 191 18.84 14.10 -33.81
C THR A 191 17.32 13.96 -33.86
N ARG A 192 16.71 13.36 -32.85
CA ARG A 192 15.26 13.09 -32.78
C ARG A 192 14.68 13.48 -31.43
N PRO A 193 14.29 14.74 -31.23
CA PRO A 193 13.62 15.19 -29.99
C PRO A 193 12.40 14.30 -29.69
N GLY A 194 12.22 13.93 -28.41
CA GLY A 194 11.16 13.05 -27.98
C GLY A 194 11.40 11.56 -28.21
N CYS A 195 12.52 11.19 -28.86
CA CYS A 195 12.92 9.79 -28.99
C CYS A 195 13.97 9.43 -27.93
N PHE A 196 13.71 8.36 -27.19
CA PHE A 196 14.56 7.97 -26.06
C PHE A 196 15.02 6.52 -26.16
N MET A 197 16.17 6.26 -25.58
CA MET A 197 16.70 4.91 -25.31
C MET A 197 16.98 4.75 -23.82
N LEU A 198 16.71 3.59 -23.27
CA LEU A 198 17.08 3.28 -21.89
C LEU A 198 18.59 2.97 -21.81
N SER A 199 19.26 3.50 -20.79
CA SER A 199 20.72 3.32 -20.62
C SER A 199 21.13 1.86 -20.52
N GLU A 200 20.32 1.01 -19.89
CA GLU A 200 20.55 -0.43 -19.80
C GLU A 200 20.55 -1.11 -21.18
N GLU A 201 19.72 -0.66 -22.12
CA GLU A 201 19.72 -1.16 -23.50
C GLU A 201 20.94 -0.68 -24.27
N LEU A 202 21.36 0.56 -24.07
CA LEU A 202 22.59 1.09 -24.65
C LEU A 202 23.83 0.35 -24.13
N ILE A 203 23.91 0.13 -22.80
CA ILE A 203 24.98 -0.67 -22.18
C ILE A 203 25.00 -2.08 -22.78
N LEU A 204 23.84 -2.71 -22.89
CA LEU A 204 23.74 -4.06 -23.43
C LEU A 204 24.14 -4.11 -24.91
N HIS A 205 23.89 -3.04 -25.68
CA HIS A 205 24.33 -2.96 -27.08
C HIS A 205 25.86 -2.94 -27.19
N PHE A 206 26.53 -2.02 -26.47
CA PHE A 206 27.96 -1.82 -26.50
C PHE A 206 28.75 -2.69 -25.51
N ILE A 207 28.13 -3.72 -24.93
CA ILE A 207 28.72 -4.57 -23.90
C ILE A 207 30.03 -5.24 -24.34
N SER A 208 30.20 -5.47 -25.64
CA SER A 208 31.45 -6.03 -26.22
C SER A 208 32.68 -5.15 -25.98
N LYS A 209 32.53 -3.84 -25.91
CA LYS A 209 33.61 -2.92 -25.58
C LYS A 209 34.14 -3.11 -24.16
N LEU A 210 33.29 -3.59 -23.24
CA LEU A 210 33.67 -3.87 -21.87
C LEU A 210 34.38 -5.22 -21.69
N TYR A 211 34.24 -6.12 -22.67
CA TYR A 211 34.85 -7.46 -22.64
C TYR A 211 35.71 -7.77 -23.90
N PRO A 212 36.71 -6.95 -24.22
CA PRO A 212 37.45 -7.06 -25.50
C PRO A 212 38.21 -8.38 -25.71
N LYS A 213 38.49 -9.11 -24.60
CA LYS A 213 39.20 -10.40 -24.65
C LYS A 213 38.27 -11.62 -24.69
N TYR A 214 36.95 -11.41 -24.84
CA TYR A 214 35.94 -12.46 -24.79
C TYR A 214 35.00 -12.37 -25.98
N THR A 215 34.51 -13.51 -26.43
CA THR A 215 33.38 -13.59 -27.37
C THR A 215 32.09 -13.67 -26.58
N ILE A 216 31.14 -12.79 -26.89
CA ILE A 216 29.80 -12.76 -26.25
C ILE A 216 28.93 -13.79 -26.95
N ARG A 217 28.36 -14.72 -26.19
CA ARG A 217 27.39 -15.73 -26.67
C ARG A 217 25.95 -15.27 -26.49
N GLU A 218 25.61 -14.84 -25.29
CA GLU A 218 24.26 -14.37 -24.91
C GLU A 218 24.41 -13.22 -23.95
N LYS A 219 23.38 -12.36 -23.90
CA LYS A 219 23.32 -11.21 -23.00
C LYS A 219 21.92 -10.88 -22.66
N SER A 220 21.67 -10.47 -21.42
CA SER A 220 20.35 -10.03 -20.91
C SER A 220 20.52 -8.95 -19.86
N ILE A 221 19.54 -8.08 -19.73
CA ILE A 221 19.38 -7.31 -18.49
C ILE A 221 18.75 -8.24 -17.46
N MET A 222 19.22 -8.14 -16.23
CA MET A 222 18.81 -8.93 -15.09
C MET A 222 18.45 -8.01 -13.93
N ARG A 223 17.41 -8.37 -13.17
CA ARG A 223 16.99 -7.71 -11.96
C ARG A 223 16.68 -8.74 -10.90
N VAL A 224 17.21 -8.55 -9.69
CA VAL A 224 17.00 -9.46 -8.56
C VAL A 224 16.08 -8.79 -7.54
N THR A 225 15.04 -9.48 -7.13
CA THR A 225 14.19 -9.09 -5.98
C THR A 225 14.57 -9.95 -4.79
N ARG A 226 14.88 -9.32 -3.64
CA ARG A 226 15.27 -9.99 -2.41
C ARG A 226 14.18 -9.97 -1.38
N ASN A 227 14.18 -10.94 -0.49
CA ASN A 227 13.33 -10.92 0.72
C ASN A 227 13.62 -9.63 1.51
N ALA A 228 12.61 -9.07 2.15
CA ALA A 228 12.73 -7.92 3.05
C ALA A 228 11.99 -8.15 4.37
N ASP A 229 11.52 -9.37 4.60
CA ASP A 229 10.75 -9.75 5.79
C ASP A 229 11.70 -10.32 6.86
N ILE A 230 12.15 -9.44 7.76
CA ILE A 230 12.86 -9.83 9.00
C ILE A 230 11.95 -9.50 10.16
N ASP A 231 11.84 -10.40 11.13
CA ASP A 231 11.19 -10.09 12.39
C ASP A 231 12.15 -9.32 13.32
N ALA A 232 11.64 -8.29 13.98
CA ALA A 232 12.42 -7.54 14.96
C ALA A 232 12.83 -8.40 16.16
N HIS A 233 12.06 -9.44 16.48
CA HIS A 233 12.40 -10.42 17.51
C HIS A 233 13.68 -11.20 17.22
N ASP A 234 14.08 -11.38 15.95
CA ASP A 234 15.34 -12.05 15.58
C ASP A 234 16.59 -11.25 15.95
N LEU A 235 16.42 -10.01 16.41
CA LEU A 235 17.48 -9.08 16.77
C LEU A 235 17.34 -8.56 18.21
N TYR A 236 16.37 -9.09 18.96
CA TYR A 236 16.11 -8.62 20.31
C TYR A 236 17.34 -8.84 21.22
N ASP A 237 17.83 -7.75 21.76
CA ASP A 237 18.90 -7.69 22.75
C ASP A 237 18.40 -6.79 23.89
N GLU A 238 18.32 -7.32 25.11
CA GLU A 238 17.77 -6.63 26.27
C GLU A 238 18.57 -5.37 26.63
N ASP A 239 19.85 -5.32 26.25
CA ASP A 239 20.77 -4.21 26.55
C ASP A 239 20.81 -3.14 25.43
N MET A 240 20.10 -3.33 24.32
CA MET A 240 20.14 -2.43 23.17
C MET A 240 18.91 -1.52 23.09
N ASP A 241 19.13 -0.21 22.83
CA ASP A 241 18.06 0.72 22.53
C ASP A 241 17.24 0.24 21.31
N TYR A 242 15.92 0.36 21.38
CA TYR A 242 15.02 -0.13 20.34
C TYR A 242 15.27 0.53 18.97
N ARG A 243 15.71 1.78 18.93
CA ARG A 243 16.10 2.49 17.70
C ARG A 243 17.35 1.89 17.08
N ASP A 244 18.39 1.64 17.88
CA ASP A 244 19.65 1.02 17.43
C ASP A 244 19.38 -0.38 16.85
N MET A 245 18.48 -1.13 17.50
CA MET A 245 18.01 -2.41 17.00
C MET A 245 17.33 -2.27 15.63
N MET A 246 16.46 -1.26 15.46
CA MET A 246 15.78 -0.99 14.18
C MET A 246 16.76 -0.55 13.08
N GLU A 247 17.79 0.24 13.39
CA GLU A 247 18.84 0.58 12.43
C GLU A 247 19.64 -0.66 11.98
N GLN A 248 19.96 -1.56 12.91
CA GLN A 248 20.62 -2.83 12.55
C GLN A 248 19.72 -3.72 11.67
N LEU A 249 18.41 -3.77 11.97
CA LEU A 249 17.44 -4.49 11.16
C LEU A 249 17.42 -3.95 9.72
N ILE A 250 17.42 -2.64 9.53
CA ILE A 250 17.48 -2.01 8.21
C ILE A 250 18.76 -2.45 7.48
N LYS A 251 19.92 -2.45 8.14
CA LYS A 251 21.20 -2.87 7.57
C LYS A 251 21.20 -4.36 7.18
N LYS A 252 20.65 -5.25 8.02
CA LYS A 252 20.55 -6.70 7.74
C LYS A 252 19.58 -7.00 6.59
N ARG A 253 18.45 -6.28 6.49
CA ARG A 253 17.43 -6.46 5.45
C ARG A 253 18.00 -6.35 4.03
N VAL A 254 19.00 -5.52 3.82
CA VAL A 254 19.65 -5.33 2.52
C VAL A 254 20.28 -6.62 1.97
N ARG A 255 20.67 -7.57 2.82
CA ARG A 255 21.42 -8.78 2.48
C ARG A 255 20.61 -10.07 2.47
N LEU A 256 19.27 -9.99 2.58
CA LEU A 256 18.41 -11.18 2.58
C LEU A 256 18.39 -11.90 1.22
N ASP A 257 17.91 -13.13 1.23
CA ASP A 257 17.95 -14.06 0.11
C ASP A 257 17.14 -13.58 -1.11
N PRO A 258 17.58 -13.91 -2.34
CA PRO A 258 16.80 -13.68 -3.54
C PRO A 258 15.49 -14.46 -3.52
N VAL A 259 14.41 -13.82 -4.00
CA VAL A 259 13.08 -14.45 -4.12
C VAL A 259 12.57 -14.49 -5.56
N ARG A 260 13.13 -13.64 -6.44
CA ARG A 260 12.80 -13.59 -7.88
C ARG A 260 13.97 -13.03 -8.66
N VAL A 261 14.17 -13.58 -9.86
CA VAL A 261 15.08 -13.04 -10.88
C VAL A 261 14.30 -12.78 -12.16
N GLU A 262 14.42 -11.60 -12.69
CA GLU A 262 13.81 -11.18 -13.95
C GLU A 262 14.89 -11.00 -15.01
N LEU A 263 14.64 -11.50 -16.22
CA LEU A 263 15.53 -11.39 -17.37
C LEU A 263 14.80 -10.74 -18.54
N SER A 264 15.40 -9.73 -19.18
CA SER A 264 14.83 -9.07 -20.36
C SER A 264 14.90 -9.93 -21.62
N ARG A 265 15.85 -10.85 -21.69
CA ARG A 265 16.07 -11.79 -22.78
C ARG A 265 16.30 -13.20 -22.25
N LYS A 266 15.89 -14.19 -23.03
CA LYS A 266 16.18 -15.60 -22.70
C LYS A 266 17.70 -15.83 -22.72
N ILE A 267 18.16 -16.60 -21.75
CA ILE A 267 19.45 -17.25 -21.74
C ILE A 267 19.26 -18.77 -21.85
N ASN A 268 20.27 -19.51 -22.27
CA ASN A 268 20.16 -20.95 -22.38
C ASN A 268 20.00 -21.64 -21.00
N ASP A 269 19.50 -22.88 -21.00
CA ASP A 269 19.19 -23.61 -19.77
C ASP A 269 20.40 -23.92 -18.89
N GLU A 270 21.58 -24.05 -19.48
CA GLU A 270 22.83 -24.23 -18.72
C GLU A 270 23.17 -22.99 -17.90
N ALA A 271 23.13 -21.82 -18.54
CA ALA A 271 23.36 -20.53 -17.88
C ALA A 271 22.26 -20.22 -16.87
N LYS A 272 21.00 -20.60 -17.17
CA LYS A 272 19.91 -20.44 -16.23
C LYS A 272 20.12 -21.27 -14.96
N ARG A 273 20.62 -22.53 -15.11
CA ARG A 273 20.98 -23.39 -13.97
C ARG A 273 22.19 -22.84 -13.20
N GLU A 274 23.21 -22.34 -13.90
CA GLU A 274 24.37 -21.71 -13.26
C GLU A 274 23.97 -20.50 -12.44
N LEU A 275 23.11 -19.62 -12.98
CA LEU A 275 22.56 -18.46 -12.28
C LEU A 275 21.71 -18.87 -11.06
N SER A 276 20.89 -19.91 -11.21
CA SER A 276 20.10 -20.52 -10.14
C SER A 276 21.00 -20.97 -8.98
N ASN A 277 22.12 -21.63 -9.29
CA ASN A 277 23.08 -22.09 -8.28
C ASN A 277 23.81 -20.92 -7.59
N PHE A 278 24.22 -19.89 -8.36
CA PHE A 278 24.88 -18.71 -7.77
C PHE A 278 23.98 -17.93 -6.82
N LEU A 279 22.68 -17.88 -7.10
CA LEU A 279 21.71 -17.12 -6.33
C LEU A 279 20.95 -17.99 -5.31
N GLU A 280 21.24 -19.30 -5.27
CA GLU A 280 20.56 -20.27 -4.37
C GLU A 280 19.02 -20.22 -4.50
N ILE A 281 18.53 -20.09 -5.74
CA ILE A 281 17.09 -19.94 -6.03
C ILE A 281 16.65 -20.93 -7.10
N GLY A 282 15.45 -21.48 -6.99
CA GLY A 282 14.90 -22.42 -7.98
C GLY A 282 14.79 -21.80 -9.38
N THR A 283 15.04 -22.57 -10.43
CA THR A 283 14.94 -22.08 -11.83
C THR A 283 13.55 -21.56 -12.21
N SER A 284 12.49 -21.99 -11.51
CA SER A 284 11.12 -21.47 -11.67
C SER A 284 10.96 -20.01 -11.25
N HIS A 285 11.83 -19.52 -10.38
CA HIS A 285 11.86 -18.14 -9.92
C HIS A 285 12.61 -17.20 -10.87
N ILE A 286 13.26 -17.74 -11.92
CA ILE A 286 13.94 -16.98 -12.97
C ILE A 286 12.99 -16.85 -14.15
N ILE A 287 12.37 -15.66 -14.30
CA ILE A 287 11.33 -15.38 -15.29
C ILE A 287 11.81 -14.44 -16.38
N ASN A 288 11.32 -14.65 -17.61
CA ASN A 288 11.59 -13.74 -18.72
C ASN A 288 10.46 -12.72 -18.84
N VAL A 289 10.84 -11.45 -18.87
CA VAL A 289 9.93 -10.30 -18.92
C VAL A 289 10.16 -9.53 -20.22
N LYS A 290 9.09 -9.21 -20.94
CA LYS A 290 9.18 -8.54 -22.25
C LYS A 290 9.16 -7.02 -22.17
N THR A 291 8.84 -6.46 -21.01
CA THR A 291 8.90 -5.02 -20.74
C THR A 291 10.26 -4.64 -20.14
N PRO A 292 10.63 -3.36 -20.08
CA PRO A 292 11.72 -2.93 -19.22
C PRO A 292 11.54 -3.47 -17.80
N LEU A 293 12.63 -3.95 -17.17
CA LEU A 293 12.58 -4.62 -15.86
C LEU A 293 12.27 -3.66 -14.68
N ASP A 294 12.30 -2.37 -14.94
CA ASP A 294 11.91 -1.32 -14.01
C ASP A 294 11.18 -0.23 -14.80
N LEU A 295 9.90 -0.03 -14.48
CA LEU A 295 9.03 0.96 -15.12
C LEU A 295 9.08 2.35 -14.48
N SER A 296 9.94 2.58 -13.49
CA SER A 296 10.04 3.90 -12.84
C SER A 296 10.43 5.04 -13.79
N PHE A 297 11.06 4.73 -14.94
CA PHE A 297 11.41 5.73 -15.95
C PHE A 297 10.18 6.47 -16.51
N VAL A 298 8.97 5.91 -16.39
CA VAL A 298 7.75 6.56 -16.88
C VAL A 298 7.48 7.89 -16.17
N PHE A 299 7.88 8.03 -14.91
CA PHE A 299 7.76 9.30 -14.18
C PHE A 299 8.68 10.39 -14.73
N THR A 300 9.87 10.01 -15.21
CA THR A 300 10.76 10.95 -15.93
C THR A 300 10.18 11.27 -17.30
N LEU A 301 9.61 10.29 -17.99
CA LEU A 301 9.00 10.45 -19.31
C LEU A 301 7.80 11.42 -19.27
N GLN A 302 7.00 11.35 -18.20
CA GLN A 302 5.86 12.26 -18.00
C GLN A 302 6.26 13.75 -17.94
N ASN A 303 7.50 14.06 -17.57
CA ASN A 303 7.98 15.43 -17.57
C ASN A 303 7.98 16.05 -18.98
N TYR A 304 8.16 15.25 -20.02
CA TYR A 304 8.12 15.68 -21.41
C TYR A 304 6.68 15.81 -21.97
N LEU A 305 5.67 15.35 -21.21
CA LEU A 305 4.27 15.40 -21.57
C LEU A 305 3.48 16.47 -20.80
N ARG A 306 4.12 17.22 -19.89
CA ARG A 306 3.44 18.14 -18.94
C ARG A 306 2.56 19.20 -19.61
N ASP A 307 2.91 19.61 -20.82
CA ASP A 307 2.17 20.64 -21.56
C ASP A 307 0.89 20.07 -22.21
N GLN A 308 0.79 18.75 -22.34
CA GLN A 308 -0.37 18.03 -22.88
C GLN A 308 -1.31 17.64 -21.74
N LYS A 309 -2.08 18.60 -21.23
CA LYS A 309 -2.91 18.44 -20.01
C LYS A 309 -3.95 17.32 -20.13
N GLU A 310 -4.43 17.04 -21.32
CA GLU A 310 -5.41 15.98 -21.61
C GLU A 310 -4.87 14.57 -21.35
N LEU A 311 -3.55 14.40 -21.20
CA LEU A 311 -2.91 13.13 -20.88
C LEU A 311 -2.88 12.82 -19.39
N PHE A 312 -3.26 13.76 -18.54
CA PHE A 312 -3.26 13.66 -17.09
C PHE A 312 -4.67 13.86 -16.53
N TYR A 313 -4.90 13.36 -15.33
CA TYR A 313 -6.08 13.78 -14.59
C TYR A 313 -6.04 15.28 -14.33
N GLU A 314 -7.18 15.93 -14.42
CA GLU A 314 -7.33 17.32 -14.01
C GLU A 314 -6.78 17.51 -12.58
N LYS A 315 -5.97 18.56 -12.37
CA LYS A 315 -5.46 18.87 -11.03
C LYS A 315 -6.60 19.30 -10.13
N ARG A 316 -6.78 18.61 -9.03
CA ARG A 316 -7.78 18.88 -8.02
C ARG A 316 -7.13 19.16 -6.68
N SER A 317 -7.59 20.20 -6.01
CA SER A 317 -7.18 20.53 -4.65
C SER A 317 -8.32 20.15 -3.69
N PRO A 318 -8.00 19.55 -2.53
CA PRO A 318 -8.99 19.32 -1.49
C PRO A 318 -9.70 20.61 -1.11
N ARG A 319 -11.00 20.57 -0.91
CA ARG A 319 -11.84 21.71 -0.57
C ARG A 319 -11.88 21.93 0.95
N GLU A 320 -12.16 23.15 1.36
CA GLU A 320 -12.43 23.43 2.76
C GLU A 320 -13.81 22.89 3.12
N THR A 321 -13.94 22.28 4.30
CA THR A 321 -15.25 21.79 4.74
C THR A 321 -16.13 22.95 5.17
N PRO A 322 -17.41 23.01 4.77
CA PRO A 322 -18.34 24.02 5.26
C PRO A 322 -18.73 23.81 6.74
N ALA A 323 -18.39 22.66 7.32
CA ALA A 323 -18.71 22.33 8.71
C ALA A 323 -17.87 23.11 9.73
N LEU A 324 -16.75 23.73 9.31
CA LEU A 324 -15.80 24.44 10.17
C LEU A 324 -15.38 25.78 9.59
N SER A 325 -15.34 26.82 10.44
CA SER A 325 -14.71 28.09 10.14
C SER A 325 -13.21 28.05 10.48
N MET A 326 -12.36 28.37 9.50
CA MET A 326 -10.92 28.48 9.73
C MET A 326 -10.50 29.77 10.48
N HIS A 327 -11.44 30.70 10.71
CA HIS A 327 -11.20 31.95 11.44
C HIS A 327 -11.47 31.84 12.95
N GLU A 328 -12.15 30.77 13.36
CA GLU A 328 -12.45 30.49 14.78
C GLU A 328 -11.63 29.31 15.27
N SER A 329 -11.51 29.16 16.60
CA SER A 329 -10.90 27.98 17.21
C SER A 329 -11.66 26.71 16.80
N ILE A 330 -10.93 25.73 16.26
CA ILE A 330 -11.53 24.43 15.91
C ILE A 330 -12.01 23.72 17.17
N LEU A 331 -11.28 23.85 18.30
CA LEU A 331 -11.65 23.22 19.57
C LEU A 331 -13.05 23.68 20.00
N SER A 332 -13.30 25.01 20.00
CA SER A 332 -14.60 25.57 20.39
C SER A 332 -15.75 25.22 19.45
N GLN A 333 -15.48 24.96 18.19
CA GLN A 333 -16.48 24.50 17.23
C GLN A 333 -16.84 23.03 17.45
N VAL A 334 -15.84 22.17 17.72
CA VAL A 334 -16.03 20.74 18.00
C VAL A 334 -16.74 20.50 19.32
N GLU A 335 -16.54 21.36 20.34
CA GLU A 335 -17.34 21.31 21.59
C GLU A 335 -18.83 21.41 21.35
N LYS A 336 -19.25 22.07 20.27
CA LYS A 336 -20.67 22.28 19.93
C LYS A 336 -21.26 21.19 19.05
N LYS A 337 -20.39 20.57 18.18
CA LYS A 337 -20.85 19.63 17.18
C LYS A 337 -19.69 18.76 16.70
N ASP A 338 -19.93 17.46 16.58
CA ASP A 338 -19.00 16.53 15.93
C ASP A 338 -18.73 16.92 14.47
N VAL A 339 -17.53 16.64 14.00
CA VAL A 339 -17.10 16.96 12.63
C VAL A 339 -16.51 15.72 11.94
N LEU A 340 -16.95 15.48 10.72
CA LEU A 340 -16.37 14.46 9.83
C LEU A 340 -15.67 15.13 8.66
N LEU A 341 -14.38 14.86 8.48
CA LEU A 341 -13.62 15.21 7.30
C LEU A 341 -13.48 13.99 6.38
N SER A 342 -13.68 14.19 5.07
CA SER A 342 -13.59 13.14 4.06
C SER A 342 -12.45 13.44 3.07
N TYR A 343 -11.30 12.80 3.26
CA TYR A 343 -10.15 12.93 2.36
C TYR A 343 -10.33 12.05 1.11
N PRO A 344 -9.76 12.41 -0.05
CA PRO A 344 -9.00 13.62 -0.41
C PRO A 344 -9.88 14.78 -0.86
N PHE A 345 -11.21 14.65 -0.74
CA PHE A 345 -12.19 15.64 -1.24
C PHE A 345 -12.16 16.89 -0.39
N GLU A 346 -12.06 16.72 0.92
CA GLU A 346 -11.87 17.79 1.90
C GLU A 346 -10.42 17.87 2.40
N SER A 347 -10.03 19.05 2.86
CA SER A 347 -8.67 19.35 3.30
C SER A 347 -8.37 18.83 4.70
N MET A 348 -7.12 18.39 4.94
CA MET A 348 -6.60 18.11 6.28
C MET A 348 -6.26 19.40 7.09
N LYS A 349 -6.34 20.58 6.49
CA LYS A 349 -6.01 21.85 7.17
C LYS A 349 -6.77 22.06 8.49
N PRO A 350 -8.10 21.75 8.61
CA PRO A 350 -8.79 21.90 9.87
C PRO A 350 -8.21 21.05 11.00
N PHE A 351 -7.75 19.83 10.71
CA PHE A 351 -7.08 18.99 11.70
C PHE A 351 -5.73 19.57 12.14
N ILE A 352 -4.94 20.07 11.19
CA ILE A 352 -3.66 20.74 11.50
C ILE A 352 -3.92 22.00 12.33
N LYS A 353 -4.92 22.80 11.96
CA LYS A 353 -5.31 23.98 12.75
C LYS A 353 -5.77 23.59 14.15
N MET A 354 -6.51 22.51 14.31
CA MET A 354 -6.92 22.00 15.64
C MET A 354 -5.71 21.74 16.54
N LEU A 355 -4.63 21.19 15.99
CA LEU A 355 -3.40 20.98 16.75
C LEU A 355 -2.69 22.29 17.10
N ASN A 356 -2.64 23.26 16.17
CA ASN A 356 -2.09 24.59 16.43
C ASN A 356 -2.93 25.32 17.48
N ASP A 357 -4.26 25.32 17.35
CA ASP A 357 -5.16 25.89 18.35
C ASP A 357 -4.92 25.26 19.73
N ALA A 358 -4.70 23.94 19.79
CA ALA A 358 -4.41 23.25 21.03
C ALA A 358 -3.03 23.58 21.60
N ALA A 359 -2.03 23.86 20.75
CA ALA A 359 -0.72 24.30 21.19
C ALA A 359 -0.76 25.69 21.86
N GLU A 360 -1.59 26.59 21.36
CA GLU A 360 -1.74 27.97 21.85
C GLU A 360 -2.74 28.12 22.99
N ASP A 361 -3.79 27.26 23.09
CA ASP A 361 -4.87 27.36 24.07
C ASP A 361 -4.35 27.11 25.51
N PRO A 362 -4.46 28.09 26.44
CA PRO A 362 -4.00 27.93 27.82
C PRO A 362 -4.76 26.86 28.60
N ASP A 363 -5.98 26.53 28.23
CA ASP A 363 -6.79 25.50 28.88
C ASP A 363 -6.36 24.08 28.47
N VAL A 364 -5.66 23.92 27.35
CA VAL A 364 -5.12 22.63 26.93
C VAL A 364 -3.92 22.26 27.81
N VAL A 365 -3.99 21.09 28.44
CA VAL A 365 -2.96 20.57 29.32
C VAL A 365 -2.15 19.44 28.70
N SER A 366 -2.75 18.63 27.81
CA SER A 366 -2.02 17.57 27.14
C SER A 366 -2.55 17.28 25.72
N ILE A 367 -1.62 16.80 24.87
CA ILE A 367 -1.90 16.25 23.54
C ILE A 367 -1.25 14.86 23.45
N LYS A 368 -2.05 13.82 23.19
CA LYS A 368 -1.54 12.45 23.02
C LYS A 368 -1.89 11.94 21.62
N MET A 369 -0.92 11.36 20.91
CA MET A 369 -1.11 11.00 19.51
C MET A 369 -0.36 9.72 19.12
N THR A 370 -0.95 8.91 18.22
CA THR A 370 -0.29 7.75 17.62
C THR A 370 0.16 8.06 16.20
N LEU A 371 1.42 7.82 15.87
CA LEU A 371 1.99 8.04 14.54
C LEU A 371 2.51 6.73 13.94
N TYR A 372 2.12 6.45 12.69
CA TYR A 372 2.55 5.26 11.96
C TYR A 372 3.40 5.62 10.72
N ARG A 373 2.93 6.55 9.89
CA ARG A 373 3.62 7.09 8.72
C ARG A 373 3.39 8.58 8.66
N VAL A 374 4.47 9.33 8.69
CA VAL A 374 4.44 10.80 8.69
C VAL A 374 5.09 11.33 7.40
N ALA A 375 4.67 12.49 6.93
CA ALA A 375 5.30 13.14 5.79
C ALA A 375 6.66 13.74 6.20
N ASP A 376 7.64 13.74 5.27
CA ASP A 376 8.84 14.54 5.45
C ASP A 376 8.41 16.02 5.62
N ARG A 377 8.89 16.73 6.62
CA ARG A 377 8.50 18.11 6.96
C ARG A 377 6.98 18.22 7.21
N SER A 378 6.46 17.41 8.12
CA SER A 378 5.05 17.39 8.50
C SER A 378 4.70 18.58 9.39
N LYS A 379 3.64 19.31 9.04
CA LYS A 379 3.05 20.38 9.88
C LYS A 379 2.44 19.85 11.17
N ILE A 380 2.06 18.57 11.18
CA ILE A 380 1.56 17.90 12.39
C ILE A 380 2.69 17.79 13.42
N ILE A 381 3.90 17.41 12.98
CA ILE A 381 5.09 17.35 13.85
C ILE A 381 5.43 18.75 14.35
N ASP A 382 5.40 19.76 13.50
CA ASP A 382 5.68 21.14 13.88
C ASP A 382 4.69 21.63 14.95
N ALA A 383 3.39 21.34 14.82
CA ALA A 383 2.37 21.69 15.82
C ALA A 383 2.56 20.96 17.17
N LEU A 384 2.99 19.69 17.15
CA LEU A 384 3.30 18.96 18.39
C LEU A 384 4.54 19.51 19.10
N ILE A 385 5.56 19.91 18.35
CA ILE A 385 6.75 20.59 18.86
C ILE A 385 6.34 21.92 19.53
N GLU A 386 5.57 22.75 18.84
CA GLU A 386 5.07 24.02 19.38
C GLU A 386 4.26 23.82 20.65
N ALA A 387 3.41 22.79 20.72
CA ALA A 387 2.68 22.47 21.93
C ALA A 387 3.59 22.13 23.11
N ALA A 388 4.66 21.34 22.89
CA ALA A 388 5.61 20.99 23.92
C ALA A 388 6.41 22.23 24.38
N GLU A 389 6.86 23.06 23.45
CA GLU A 389 7.57 24.33 23.74
C GLU A 389 6.67 25.31 24.53
N ASN A 390 5.35 25.29 24.30
CA ASN A 390 4.36 26.05 25.07
C ASN A 390 3.99 25.39 26.43
N GLY A 391 4.73 24.36 26.84
CA GLY A 391 4.58 23.72 28.15
C GLY A 391 3.44 22.71 28.28
N LYS A 392 2.84 22.24 27.18
CA LYS A 392 1.85 21.16 27.20
C LYS A 392 2.53 19.81 27.40
N GLU A 393 1.88 18.86 28.08
CA GLU A 393 2.29 17.46 28.07
C GLU A 393 2.01 16.87 26.68
N VAL A 394 3.04 16.59 25.91
CA VAL A 394 2.91 15.98 24.57
C VAL A 394 3.46 14.56 24.61
N VAL A 395 2.58 13.58 24.39
CA VAL A 395 2.94 12.16 24.33
C VAL A 395 2.68 11.63 22.92
N VAL A 396 3.73 11.16 22.27
CA VAL A 396 3.65 10.67 20.90
C VAL A 396 4.13 9.22 20.83
N LEU A 397 3.24 8.32 20.42
CA LEU A 397 3.65 6.97 20.08
C LEU A 397 4.06 6.92 18.61
N VAL A 398 5.33 6.58 18.35
CA VAL A 398 5.91 6.42 17.02
C VAL A 398 6.14 4.94 16.74
N GLU A 399 5.44 4.40 15.73
CA GLU A 399 5.63 3.00 15.31
C GLU A 399 6.85 2.88 14.37
N LEU A 400 8.00 2.47 14.91
CA LEU A 400 9.25 2.34 14.14
C LEU A 400 9.22 1.16 13.15
N ARG A 401 8.36 0.17 13.34
CA ARG A 401 8.21 -0.99 12.44
C ARG A 401 7.29 -0.72 11.23
N ALA A 402 7.08 0.56 10.87
CA ALA A 402 6.40 0.93 9.64
C ALA A 402 7.32 0.65 8.44
N ARG A 403 7.12 -0.50 7.76
CA ARG A 403 8.01 -0.98 6.69
C ARG A 403 8.28 0.08 5.64
N PHE A 404 9.57 0.28 5.33
CA PHE A 404 10.13 1.24 4.37
C PHE A 404 10.04 2.71 4.79
N ASP A 405 9.47 3.02 5.96
CA ASP A 405 9.43 4.37 6.55
C ASP A 405 10.22 4.45 7.86
N GLU A 406 10.92 3.37 8.23
CA GLU A 406 11.63 3.26 9.50
C GLU A 406 12.62 4.42 9.73
N ALA A 407 13.44 4.74 8.72
CA ALA A 407 14.44 5.80 8.82
C ALA A 407 13.79 7.20 9.03
N ASN A 408 12.71 7.49 8.31
CA ASN A 408 11.97 8.73 8.48
C ASN A 408 11.32 8.82 9.87
N ASN A 409 10.77 7.72 10.39
CA ASN A 409 10.15 7.69 11.71
C ASN A 409 11.19 7.86 12.83
N ILE A 410 12.40 7.31 12.67
CA ILE A 410 13.53 7.53 13.60
C ILE A 410 13.92 9.01 13.62
N GLU A 411 14.12 9.64 12.46
CA GLU A 411 14.45 11.06 12.36
C GLU A 411 13.38 11.95 13.01
N MET A 412 12.10 11.66 12.76
CA MET A 412 10.98 12.41 13.36
C MET A 412 10.93 12.24 14.89
N SER A 413 11.25 11.05 15.42
CA SER A 413 11.27 10.83 16.85
C SER A 413 12.34 11.68 17.55
N HIS A 414 13.52 11.84 16.96
CA HIS A 414 14.56 12.73 17.50
C HIS A 414 14.10 14.18 17.58
N ARG A 415 13.48 14.70 16.51
CA ARG A 415 12.99 16.07 16.51
C ARG A 415 11.94 16.33 17.60
N LEU A 416 11.07 15.37 17.85
CA LEU A 416 10.05 15.46 18.90
C LEU A 416 10.67 15.39 20.30
N GLU A 417 11.65 14.49 20.53
CA GLU A 417 12.38 14.38 21.81
C GLU A 417 13.16 15.64 22.13
N ASP A 418 13.87 16.20 21.15
CA ASP A 418 14.64 17.45 21.31
C ASP A 418 13.75 18.63 21.72
N ALA A 419 12.48 18.63 21.33
CA ALA A 419 11.48 19.62 21.72
C ALA A 419 10.81 19.34 23.08
N GLY A 420 11.15 18.24 23.77
CA GLY A 420 10.59 17.87 25.06
C GLY A 420 9.33 17.01 25.01
N CYS A 421 8.95 16.47 23.85
CA CYS A 421 7.86 15.50 23.77
C CYS A 421 8.28 14.16 24.39
N GLN A 422 7.34 13.51 25.07
CA GLN A 422 7.51 12.12 25.51
C GLN A 422 7.25 11.17 24.35
N ILE A 423 8.24 10.38 23.95
CA ILE A 423 8.12 9.42 22.85
C ILE A 423 7.97 8.00 23.38
N LEU A 424 7.01 7.28 22.77
CA LEU A 424 6.79 5.84 22.98
C LEU A 424 7.10 5.10 21.67
N TYR A 425 7.98 4.10 21.71
CA TYR A 425 8.42 3.36 20.53
C TYR A 425 7.60 2.08 20.28
N GLY A 426 6.29 2.20 20.22
CA GLY A 426 5.38 1.08 20.00
C GLY A 426 5.27 0.15 21.19
N LEU A 427 4.84 -1.08 20.94
CA LEU A 427 4.75 -2.18 21.90
C LEU A 427 5.60 -3.35 21.42
N GLY A 428 6.23 -4.10 22.33
CA GLY A 428 7.06 -5.26 21.97
C GLY A 428 6.34 -6.24 21.02
N ASP A 429 5.20 -6.76 21.45
CA ASP A 429 4.46 -7.82 20.74
C ASP A 429 3.48 -7.31 19.69
N TYR A 430 3.01 -6.06 19.80
CA TYR A 430 1.94 -5.52 18.97
C TYR A 430 2.41 -4.29 18.20
N LYS A 431 2.11 -4.23 16.90
CA LYS A 431 2.27 -3.00 16.11
C LYS A 431 1.12 -2.06 16.39
N VAL A 432 1.41 -0.78 16.66
CA VAL A 432 0.38 0.24 16.83
C VAL A 432 0.02 0.83 15.46
N HIS A 433 -1.22 0.60 15.05
CA HIS A 433 -1.72 1.05 13.75
C HIS A 433 -2.97 1.94 13.87
N SER A 434 -3.44 2.21 15.08
CA SER A 434 -4.51 3.18 15.36
C SER A 434 -4.14 4.58 14.86
N LYS A 435 -5.14 5.38 14.54
CA LYS A 435 -5.01 6.81 14.24
C LYS A 435 -5.88 7.53 15.24
N LEU A 436 -5.26 7.87 16.34
CA LEU A 436 -5.90 8.42 17.54
C LEU A 436 -5.13 9.64 18.01
N CYS A 437 -5.84 10.76 18.19
CA CYS A 437 -5.34 11.97 18.80
C CYS A 437 -6.32 12.37 19.92
N LEU A 438 -5.78 12.60 21.12
CA LEU A 438 -6.53 13.03 22.30
C LEU A 438 -5.96 14.35 22.79
N ILE A 439 -6.82 15.37 22.84
CA ILE A 439 -6.54 16.66 23.46
C ILE A 439 -7.28 16.72 24.78
N THR A 440 -6.58 17.04 25.88
CA THR A 440 -7.18 17.21 27.21
C THR A 440 -7.17 18.68 27.58
N GLN A 441 -8.33 19.23 27.90
CA GLN A 441 -8.52 20.60 28.38
C GLN A 441 -8.91 20.60 29.85
N LYS A 442 -8.41 21.59 30.59
CA LYS A 442 -8.85 21.87 31.95
C LYS A 442 -10.09 22.79 31.93
N LYS A 443 -11.16 22.36 32.51
CA LYS A 443 -12.43 23.13 32.62
C LYS A 443 -12.79 23.32 34.11
N GLY A 444 -12.24 24.37 34.71
CA GLY A 444 -12.34 24.58 36.16
C GLY A 444 -11.63 23.48 36.95
N ASP A 445 -12.37 22.73 37.76
CA ASP A 445 -11.84 21.60 38.56
C ASP A 445 -11.96 20.24 37.86
N SER A 446 -12.40 20.22 36.58
CA SER A 446 -12.57 19.00 35.80
C SER A 446 -11.73 19.04 34.49
N TYR A 447 -11.70 17.91 33.81
CA TYR A 447 -11.06 17.78 32.49
C TYR A 447 -12.11 17.44 31.44
N ALA A 448 -11.91 17.99 30.23
CA ALA A 448 -12.70 17.68 29.04
C ALA A 448 -11.79 17.16 27.95
N TYR A 449 -12.37 16.33 27.08
CA TYR A 449 -11.65 15.67 25.99
C TYR A 449 -12.17 16.11 24.63
N ILE A 450 -11.24 16.35 23.71
CA ILE A 450 -11.51 16.39 22.27
C ILE A 450 -10.70 15.26 21.65
N THR A 451 -11.38 14.37 20.94
CA THR A 451 -10.79 13.17 20.38
C THR A 451 -10.92 13.19 18.86
N GLN A 452 -9.83 12.98 18.15
CA GLN A 452 -9.87 12.73 16.72
C GLN A 452 -9.51 11.27 16.46
N ILE A 453 -10.34 10.60 15.63
CA ILE A 453 -10.14 9.21 15.19
C ILE A 453 -10.15 9.18 13.66
N GLY A 454 -9.09 8.60 13.07
CA GLY A 454 -8.95 8.51 11.62
C GLY A 454 -8.94 7.08 11.10
N THR A 455 -9.41 6.90 9.86
CA THR A 455 -9.22 5.65 9.13
C THR A 455 -7.84 5.58 8.46
N GLY A 456 -7.25 6.74 8.15
CA GLY A 456 -5.97 6.92 7.45
C GLY A 456 -4.86 7.55 8.29
N ASN A 457 -3.63 7.43 7.82
CA ASN A 457 -2.46 7.95 8.50
C ASN A 457 -2.44 9.49 8.57
N TYR A 458 -1.74 10.02 9.56
CA TYR A 458 -1.45 11.44 9.69
C TYR A 458 -0.32 11.86 8.73
N ASN A 459 -0.68 11.97 7.46
CA ASN A 459 0.28 12.28 6.40
C ASN A 459 -0.36 13.17 5.34
N GLU A 460 0.11 14.41 5.23
CA GLU A 460 -0.44 15.46 4.38
C GLU A 460 -0.33 15.16 2.88
N LYS A 461 0.64 14.31 2.49
CA LYS A 461 0.81 13.88 1.09
C LYS A 461 -0.21 12.80 0.74
N THR A 462 -0.34 11.77 1.58
CA THR A 462 -1.26 10.66 1.31
C THR A 462 -2.72 11.04 1.48
N SER A 463 -3.05 12.01 2.35
CA SER A 463 -4.42 12.54 2.48
C SER A 463 -4.97 13.18 1.20
N ARG A 464 -4.13 13.48 0.22
CA ARG A 464 -4.54 13.99 -1.11
C ARG A 464 -4.73 12.89 -2.15
N LEU A 465 -4.40 11.65 -1.80
CA LEU A 465 -4.36 10.52 -2.73
C LEU A 465 -5.23 9.35 -2.28
N TYR A 466 -5.56 9.27 -0.98
CA TYR A 466 -6.28 8.17 -0.35
C TYR A 466 -7.64 8.66 0.14
N THR A 467 -8.68 7.84 -0.07
CA THR A 467 -9.97 8.11 0.54
C THR A 467 -9.93 7.68 2.00
N ASP A 468 -10.09 8.62 2.92
CA ASP A 468 -10.10 8.37 4.35
C ASP A 468 -11.13 9.26 5.06
N LEU A 469 -11.55 8.82 6.23
CA LEU A 469 -12.46 9.53 7.11
C LEU A 469 -11.76 9.93 8.40
N SER A 470 -12.05 11.12 8.89
CA SER A 470 -11.50 11.67 10.13
C SER A 470 -12.65 12.27 10.95
N LEU A 471 -13.01 11.60 12.05
CA LEU A 471 -14.01 12.07 13.01
C LEU A 471 -13.33 12.85 14.11
N ILE A 472 -13.83 14.05 14.40
CA ILE A 472 -13.42 14.89 15.52
C ILE A 472 -14.66 15.07 16.42
N THR A 473 -14.54 14.70 17.69
CA THR A 473 -15.66 14.68 18.62
C THR A 473 -15.25 15.18 20.02
N ALA A 474 -16.15 15.86 20.69
CA ALA A 474 -16.05 16.21 22.10
C ALA A 474 -16.85 15.25 23.01
N ASN A 475 -17.22 14.06 22.50
CA ASN A 475 -17.89 13.05 23.32
C ASN A 475 -16.94 12.56 24.43
N GLN A 476 -17.35 12.84 25.69
CA GLN A 476 -16.50 12.58 26.86
C GLN A 476 -16.29 11.09 27.12
N ALA A 477 -17.25 10.23 26.79
CA ALA A 477 -17.11 8.78 26.93
C ALA A 477 -16.08 8.21 25.95
N ILE A 478 -16.09 8.68 24.68
CA ILE A 478 -15.06 8.35 23.68
C ILE A 478 -13.69 8.88 24.13
N GLY A 479 -13.63 10.11 24.66
CA GLY A 479 -12.41 10.70 25.20
C GLY A 479 -11.82 9.92 26.38
N ALA A 480 -12.68 9.49 27.30
CA ALA A 480 -12.26 8.67 28.44
C ALA A 480 -11.70 7.29 28.00
N ASP A 481 -12.31 6.66 27.00
CA ASP A 481 -11.78 5.43 26.42
C ASP A 481 -10.45 5.66 25.71
N ALA A 482 -10.31 6.76 24.96
CA ALA A 482 -9.04 7.14 24.34
C ALA A 482 -7.93 7.38 25.39
N ALA A 483 -8.26 8.01 26.53
CA ALA A 483 -7.34 8.20 27.64
C ALA A 483 -6.88 6.85 28.22
N LYS A 484 -7.79 5.88 28.40
CA LYS A 484 -7.41 4.51 28.84
C LYS A 484 -6.50 3.82 27.83
N VAL A 485 -6.76 3.97 26.52
CA VAL A 485 -5.89 3.42 25.47
C VAL A 485 -4.48 4.00 25.59
N PHE A 486 -4.33 5.32 25.71
CA PHE A 486 -3.01 5.93 25.85
C PHE A 486 -2.33 5.53 27.17
N LEU A 487 -3.05 5.42 28.27
CA LEU A 487 -2.50 4.95 29.55
C LEU A 487 -1.93 3.51 29.43
N ALA A 488 -2.68 2.61 28.80
CA ALA A 488 -2.21 1.24 28.58
C ALA A 488 -0.95 1.23 27.68
N LEU A 489 -0.95 2.02 26.59
CA LEU A 489 0.20 2.14 25.70
C LEU A 489 1.45 2.68 26.42
N GLN A 490 1.30 3.66 27.34
CA GLN A 490 2.40 4.18 28.15
C GLN A 490 2.96 3.15 29.14
N GLN A 491 2.15 2.18 29.55
CA GLN A 491 2.55 1.06 30.40
C GLN A 491 3.12 -0.14 29.63
N GLY A 492 3.22 -0.04 28.30
CA GLY A 492 3.68 -1.14 27.44
C GLY A 492 2.61 -2.22 27.21
N GLU A 493 1.34 -1.92 27.47
CA GLU A 493 0.24 -2.88 27.44
C GLU A 493 -0.85 -2.50 26.43
N THR A 494 -1.87 -3.36 26.30
CA THR A 494 -3.09 -3.12 25.53
C THR A 494 -4.30 -3.12 26.45
N VAL A 495 -5.26 -2.25 26.15
CA VAL A 495 -6.48 -2.13 26.95
C VAL A 495 -7.33 -3.42 26.86
N ASP A 496 -7.84 -3.89 28.01
CA ASP A 496 -8.67 -5.09 28.09
C ASP A 496 -10.10 -4.83 27.65
N GLU A 497 -10.70 -3.74 28.16
CA GLU A 497 -12.08 -3.37 27.87
C GLU A 497 -12.26 -1.86 27.88
N VAL A 498 -13.13 -1.38 26.97
CA VAL A 498 -13.56 0.01 26.86
C VAL A 498 -15.06 0.05 26.53
N SER A 499 -15.70 1.17 26.85
CA SER A 499 -17.17 1.30 26.77
C SER A 499 -17.64 1.53 25.33
N GLU A 500 -17.08 2.55 24.68
CA GLU A 500 -17.54 3.08 23.38
C GLU A 500 -16.68 2.58 22.22
N LEU A 501 -15.36 2.70 22.36
CA LEU A 501 -14.44 2.31 21.31
C LEU A 501 -14.39 0.79 21.12
N LEU A 502 -14.05 0.36 19.92
CA LEU A 502 -13.66 -1.03 19.66
C LEU A 502 -12.13 -1.05 19.51
N VAL A 503 -11.43 -1.68 20.44
CA VAL A 503 -9.96 -1.68 20.47
C VAL A 503 -9.41 -3.09 20.26
N ALA A 504 -8.57 -3.27 19.25
CA ALA A 504 -7.80 -4.49 19.08
C ALA A 504 -6.50 -4.39 19.91
N PRO A 505 -5.93 -5.54 20.35
CA PRO A 505 -6.27 -6.91 19.97
C PRO A 505 -7.38 -7.57 20.81
N LYS A 506 -7.78 -6.99 21.96
CA LYS A 506 -8.55 -7.73 22.96
C LYS A 506 -10.07 -7.63 22.77
N CYS A 507 -10.64 -6.49 22.36
CA CYS A 507 -12.08 -6.36 22.33
C CYS A 507 -12.71 -6.10 20.96
N LEU A 508 -11.98 -5.60 19.95
CA LEU A 508 -12.56 -5.27 18.64
C LEU A 508 -13.25 -6.46 17.96
N GLN A 509 -12.55 -7.60 17.82
CA GLN A 509 -13.08 -8.76 17.12
C GLN A 509 -14.33 -9.30 17.80
N ASN A 510 -14.30 -9.46 19.13
CA ASN A 510 -15.41 -10.00 19.91
C ASN A 510 -16.66 -9.11 19.81
N LYS A 511 -16.51 -7.79 19.91
CA LYS A 511 -17.64 -6.86 19.77
C LYS A 511 -18.22 -6.85 18.35
N VAL A 512 -17.37 -6.98 17.31
CA VAL A 512 -17.82 -7.13 15.91
C VAL A 512 -18.62 -8.44 15.75
N LEU A 513 -18.15 -9.56 16.29
CA LEU A 513 -18.87 -10.83 16.28
C LEU A 513 -20.23 -10.73 16.99
N GLN A 514 -20.30 -10.08 18.16
CA GLN A 514 -21.56 -9.84 18.89
C GLN A 514 -22.55 -9.01 18.06
N MET A 515 -22.08 -7.99 17.32
CA MET A 515 -22.95 -7.21 16.44
C MET A 515 -23.48 -8.04 15.26
N MET A 516 -22.65 -8.93 14.69
CA MET A 516 -23.10 -9.89 13.68
C MET A 516 -24.11 -10.90 14.23
N ASP A 517 -23.89 -11.43 15.44
CA ASP A 517 -24.84 -12.31 16.15
C ASP A 517 -26.17 -11.61 16.40
N GLY A 518 -26.15 -10.30 16.75
CA GLY A 518 -27.34 -9.49 16.86
C GLY A 518 -28.15 -9.41 15.55
N GLN A 519 -27.47 -9.31 14.40
CA GLN A 519 -28.15 -9.29 13.10
C GLN A 519 -28.72 -10.68 12.75
N ILE A 520 -28.03 -11.75 13.08
CA ILE A 520 -28.54 -13.12 12.95
C ILE A 520 -29.81 -13.31 13.79
N ALA A 521 -29.80 -12.85 15.04
CA ALA A 521 -30.94 -12.92 15.94
C ALA A 521 -32.12 -12.07 15.43
N ASN A 522 -31.88 -10.85 14.95
CA ASN A 522 -32.90 -10.01 14.33
C ASN A 522 -33.57 -10.71 13.13
N LYS A 523 -32.77 -11.29 12.26
CA LYS A 523 -33.31 -12.02 11.08
C LYS A 523 -34.13 -13.21 11.47
N LYS A 524 -33.68 -14.02 12.44
CA LYS A 524 -34.42 -15.16 12.98
C LYS A 524 -35.73 -14.76 13.64
N ALA A 525 -35.79 -13.55 14.20
CA ALA A 525 -37.00 -12.93 14.79
C ALA A 525 -37.92 -12.28 13.75
N GLY A 526 -37.64 -12.40 12.45
CA GLY A 526 -38.42 -11.80 11.36
C GLY A 526 -38.21 -10.29 11.19
N LYS A 527 -37.23 -9.70 11.85
CA LYS A 527 -36.86 -8.28 11.69
C LYS A 527 -35.94 -8.07 10.49
N GLU A 528 -35.88 -6.84 10.01
CA GLU A 528 -34.83 -6.46 9.05
C GLU A 528 -33.46 -6.59 9.70
N ALA A 529 -32.49 -7.10 8.91
CA ALA A 529 -31.12 -7.31 9.36
C ALA A 529 -30.15 -7.02 8.21
N TYR A 530 -29.08 -6.29 8.53
CA TYR A 530 -28.12 -5.85 7.54
C TYR A 530 -26.70 -5.78 8.12
N ILE A 531 -25.73 -6.15 7.32
CA ILE A 531 -24.31 -5.96 7.59
C ILE A 531 -23.69 -5.27 6.38
N GLY A 532 -23.12 -4.09 6.58
CA GLY A 532 -22.36 -3.34 5.58
C GLY A 532 -20.91 -3.15 6.05
N VAL A 533 -19.92 -3.57 5.26
CA VAL A 533 -18.51 -3.41 5.64
C VAL A 533 -17.70 -2.88 4.47
N LYS A 534 -17.04 -1.74 4.66
CA LYS A 534 -15.99 -1.23 3.77
C LYS A 534 -14.64 -1.39 4.44
N ILE A 535 -13.73 -2.10 3.78
CA ILE A 535 -12.37 -2.40 4.27
C ILE A 535 -11.39 -2.57 3.12
N ASN A 536 -10.09 -2.57 3.42
CA ASN A 536 -9.09 -2.83 2.38
C ASN A 536 -8.86 -4.33 2.17
N SER A 537 -8.97 -5.15 3.21
CA SER A 537 -8.72 -6.59 3.10
C SER A 537 -9.54 -7.40 4.08
N MET A 538 -10.01 -8.57 3.62
CA MET A 538 -10.76 -9.56 4.39
C MET A 538 -10.04 -10.90 4.37
N THR A 539 -9.37 -11.24 5.46
CA THR A 539 -8.61 -12.50 5.60
C THR A 539 -8.78 -13.19 6.94
N ASP A 540 -9.49 -12.56 7.90
CA ASP A 540 -9.76 -13.14 9.20
C ASP A 540 -10.81 -14.25 9.08
N LYS A 541 -10.36 -15.49 9.32
CA LYS A 541 -11.23 -16.66 9.16
C LYS A 541 -12.42 -16.64 10.10
N VAL A 542 -12.23 -16.17 11.33
CA VAL A 542 -13.31 -16.13 12.35
C VAL A 542 -14.44 -15.19 11.90
N LEU A 543 -14.07 -14.00 11.41
CA LEU A 543 -15.03 -13.03 10.89
C LEU A 543 -15.69 -13.51 9.59
N ILE A 544 -14.93 -14.16 8.69
CA ILE A 544 -15.46 -14.74 7.45
C ILE A 544 -16.49 -15.85 7.79
N ASP A 545 -16.16 -16.77 8.71
CA ASP A 545 -17.06 -17.84 9.11
C ASP A 545 -18.36 -17.29 9.71
N LYS A 546 -18.30 -16.22 10.50
CA LYS A 546 -19.47 -15.53 11.05
C LYS A 546 -20.32 -14.86 9.97
N MET A 547 -19.70 -14.28 8.94
CA MET A 547 -20.45 -13.73 7.79
C MET A 547 -21.15 -14.82 6.99
N ILE A 548 -20.53 -16.01 6.83
CA ILE A 548 -21.16 -17.16 6.21
C ILE A 548 -22.38 -17.61 7.03
N GLU A 549 -22.25 -17.69 8.35
CA GLU A 549 -23.37 -18.01 9.25
C GLU A 549 -24.51 -16.98 9.12
N ALA A 550 -24.18 -15.70 9.08
CA ALA A 550 -25.15 -14.62 8.91
C ALA A 550 -25.86 -14.70 7.54
N SER A 551 -25.13 -14.99 6.47
CA SER A 551 -25.72 -15.21 5.14
C SER A 551 -26.66 -16.40 5.12
N GLN A 552 -26.29 -17.54 5.75
CA GLN A 552 -27.14 -18.72 5.87
C GLN A 552 -28.41 -18.47 6.70
N ALA A 553 -28.33 -17.52 7.64
CA ALA A 553 -29.50 -17.06 8.39
C ALA A 553 -30.39 -16.08 7.59
N GLY A 554 -29.99 -15.68 6.37
CA GLY A 554 -30.72 -14.77 5.50
C GLY A 554 -30.43 -13.29 5.73
N VAL A 555 -29.36 -12.93 6.46
CA VAL A 555 -28.92 -11.54 6.62
C VAL A 555 -28.33 -11.04 5.32
N LYS A 556 -28.78 -9.86 4.84
CA LYS A 556 -28.18 -9.19 3.69
C LYS A 556 -26.83 -8.60 4.07
N ILE A 557 -25.80 -8.88 3.27
CA ILE A 557 -24.42 -8.47 3.55
C ILE A 557 -23.82 -7.80 2.30
N ASP A 558 -23.44 -6.54 2.42
CA ASP A 558 -22.77 -5.76 1.39
C ASP A 558 -21.33 -5.45 1.81
N LEU A 559 -20.35 -5.88 1.00
CA LEU A 559 -18.94 -5.74 1.28
C LEU A 559 -18.25 -4.92 0.19
N ILE A 560 -17.55 -3.87 0.62
CA ILE A 560 -16.65 -3.08 -0.23
C ILE A 560 -15.23 -3.46 0.16
N VAL A 561 -14.57 -4.32 -0.63
CA VAL A 561 -13.22 -4.82 -0.34
C VAL A 561 -12.27 -4.45 -1.48
N ARG A 562 -11.46 -3.42 -1.26
CA ARG A 562 -10.54 -2.92 -2.29
C ARG A 562 -9.52 -3.97 -2.76
N GLY A 563 -8.90 -4.68 -1.83
CA GLY A 563 -7.74 -5.54 -2.06
C GLY A 563 -8.05 -7.03 -1.92
N ILE A 564 -7.48 -7.64 -0.89
CA ILE A 564 -7.59 -9.07 -0.63
C ILE A 564 -8.99 -9.41 -0.10
N CYS A 565 -9.68 -10.34 -0.74
CA CYS A 565 -10.90 -10.94 -0.24
C CYS A 565 -10.76 -12.46 -0.26
N CYS A 566 -10.68 -13.07 0.93
CA CYS A 566 -10.61 -14.53 1.04
C CYS A 566 -11.99 -15.21 1.07
N LEU A 567 -13.07 -14.45 1.03
CA LEU A 567 -14.45 -14.92 0.93
C LEU A 567 -14.90 -14.93 -0.54
N LYS A 568 -15.58 -15.97 -0.97
CA LYS A 568 -16.34 -16.02 -2.25
C LYS A 568 -17.81 -15.78 -1.97
N PRO A 569 -18.42 -14.74 -2.57
CA PRO A 569 -19.83 -14.42 -2.39
C PRO A 569 -20.74 -15.29 -3.26
N GLN A 570 -22.06 -15.10 -3.13
CA GLN A 570 -23.10 -15.60 -4.05
C GLN A 570 -23.14 -17.12 -4.26
N ILE A 571 -22.56 -17.92 -3.36
CA ILE A 571 -22.63 -19.39 -3.44
C ILE A 571 -23.97 -19.84 -2.84
N PRO A 572 -24.84 -20.54 -3.62
CA PRO A 572 -26.17 -20.97 -3.18
C PRO A 572 -26.16 -21.80 -1.89
N GLY A 573 -26.97 -21.40 -0.90
CA GLY A 573 -27.10 -22.03 0.40
C GLY A 573 -25.92 -21.80 1.34
N VAL A 574 -24.96 -20.94 0.98
CA VAL A 574 -23.78 -20.65 1.81
C VAL A 574 -23.50 -19.14 1.92
N THR A 575 -23.19 -18.49 0.82
CA THR A 575 -22.88 -17.04 0.77
C THR A 575 -23.79 -16.28 -0.19
N GLU A 576 -24.98 -16.83 -0.47
CA GLU A 576 -25.94 -16.29 -1.45
C GLU A 576 -26.41 -14.86 -1.12
N ASN A 577 -26.42 -14.48 0.16
CA ASN A 577 -26.83 -13.17 0.63
C ASN A 577 -25.64 -12.19 0.78
N ILE A 578 -24.45 -12.58 0.33
CA ILE A 578 -23.25 -11.74 0.38
C ILE A 578 -22.93 -11.20 -1.02
N ARG A 579 -22.76 -9.90 -1.09
CA ARG A 579 -22.27 -9.20 -2.29
C ARG A 579 -20.92 -8.55 -1.98
N VAL A 580 -19.95 -8.70 -2.88
CA VAL A 580 -18.60 -8.13 -2.73
C VAL A 580 -18.28 -7.28 -3.93
N ILE A 581 -17.95 -6.01 -3.70
CA ILE A 581 -17.45 -5.10 -4.73
C ILE A 581 -16.05 -4.59 -4.39
N SER A 582 -15.32 -4.19 -5.42
CA SER A 582 -13.99 -3.58 -5.30
C SER A 582 -13.89 -2.39 -6.24
N VAL A 583 -13.47 -1.25 -5.73
CA VAL A 583 -13.22 -0.04 -6.51
C VAL A 583 -11.71 0.21 -6.58
N VAL A 584 -11.18 0.35 -7.80
CA VAL A 584 -9.81 0.78 -8.09
C VAL A 584 -9.92 1.95 -9.05
N GLY A 585 -9.58 3.15 -8.60
CA GLY A 585 -9.76 4.38 -9.35
C GLY A 585 -8.60 5.36 -9.15
N ARG A 586 -8.90 6.63 -9.41
CA ARG A 586 -7.96 7.74 -9.27
C ARG A 586 -7.36 7.84 -7.87
N TYR A 587 -8.21 7.70 -6.86
CA TYR A 587 -7.83 7.71 -5.45
C TYR A 587 -7.82 6.30 -4.90
N LEU A 588 -6.90 6.03 -3.97
CA LEU A 588 -6.83 4.74 -3.29
C LEU A 588 -7.97 4.63 -2.28
N GLU A 589 -8.90 3.71 -2.49
CA GLU A 589 -9.95 3.40 -1.51
C GLU A 589 -9.33 2.85 -0.24
N HIS A 590 -9.38 3.61 0.86
CA HIS A 590 -8.64 3.27 2.08
C HIS A 590 -9.49 3.37 3.36
N SER A 591 -10.56 4.14 3.39
CA SER A 591 -11.45 4.26 4.56
C SER A 591 -12.06 2.92 4.96
N ARG A 592 -12.32 2.75 6.26
CA ARG A 592 -13.01 1.60 6.82
C ARG A 592 -14.27 2.06 7.52
N ILE A 593 -15.38 1.41 7.17
CA ILE A 593 -16.72 1.67 7.69
C ILE A 593 -17.35 0.34 8.06
N TYR A 594 -17.92 0.23 9.25
CA TYR A 594 -18.71 -0.91 9.67
C TYR A 594 -20.14 -0.47 9.99
N ARG A 595 -21.13 -1.19 9.47
CA ARG A 595 -22.55 -0.92 9.62
C ARG A 595 -23.27 -2.20 10.04
N PHE A 596 -24.05 -2.17 11.12
CA PHE A 596 -24.79 -3.32 11.63
C PHE A 596 -26.21 -2.88 11.97
N GLY A 597 -27.21 -3.44 11.27
CA GLY A 597 -28.62 -3.10 11.44
C GLY A 597 -29.11 -2.07 10.42
N VAL A 598 -30.33 -1.62 10.62
CA VAL A 598 -31.06 -0.68 9.76
C VAL A 598 -31.77 0.39 10.61
N GLY A 599 -32.04 1.55 10.01
CA GLY A 599 -32.80 2.64 10.65
C GLY A 599 -32.10 3.22 11.89
N ASP A 600 -32.86 3.48 12.93
CA ASP A 600 -32.36 4.12 14.17
C ASP A 600 -31.50 3.18 15.01
N GLU A 601 -31.73 1.86 14.93
CA GLU A 601 -30.94 0.83 15.63
C GLU A 601 -29.62 0.49 14.94
N GLU A 602 -29.33 1.05 13.76
CA GLU A 602 -28.07 0.83 13.04
C GLU A 602 -26.89 1.30 13.89
N LYS A 603 -25.95 0.42 14.12
CA LYS A 603 -24.63 0.76 14.71
C LYS A 603 -23.63 1.02 13.61
N MET A 604 -22.99 2.17 13.65
CA MET A 604 -22.05 2.61 12.63
C MET A 604 -20.72 2.99 13.26
N TYR A 605 -19.62 2.54 12.63
CA TYR A 605 -18.25 2.81 13.07
C TYR A 605 -17.37 3.23 11.91
N ILE A 606 -16.42 4.13 12.18
CA ILE A 606 -15.22 4.28 11.34
C ILE A 606 -14.04 3.62 12.04
N ALA A 607 -13.12 3.02 11.29
CA ALA A 607 -12.08 2.16 11.86
C ALA A 607 -10.71 2.33 11.20
N SER A 608 -9.65 2.05 11.96
CA SER A 608 -8.30 1.84 11.41
C SER A 608 -8.08 0.39 10.97
N ALA A 609 -8.90 -0.56 11.45
CA ALA A 609 -8.75 -1.99 11.25
C ALA A 609 -9.40 -2.50 9.96
N ASP A 610 -8.67 -3.35 9.24
CA ASP A 610 -9.25 -4.28 8.27
C ASP A 610 -9.68 -5.59 8.97
N PHE A 611 -10.50 -6.40 8.30
CA PHE A 611 -10.86 -7.75 8.79
C PHE A 611 -9.77 -8.77 8.44
N MET A 612 -8.60 -8.55 9.02
CA MET A 612 -7.42 -9.41 8.91
C MET A 612 -6.99 -9.85 10.31
N THR A 613 -6.59 -11.12 10.48
CA THR A 613 -6.12 -11.65 11.76
C THR A 613 -5.02 -10.79 12.39
N ARG A 614 -4.09 -10.25 11.58
CA ARG A 614 -3.07 -9.34 12.10
C ARG A 614 -3.63 -8.02 12.66
N ASN A 615 -4.76 -7.50 12.12
CA ASN A 615 -5.40 -6.29 12.61
C ASN A 615 -6.24 -6.56 13.86
N THR A 616 -6.92 -7.69 13.89
CA THR A 616 -7.87 -8.02 14.95
C THR A 616 -7.23 -8.58 16.22
N VAL A 617 -6.03 -9.25 16.10
CA VAL A 617 -5.39 -9.94 17.24
C VAL A 617 -3.88 -9.68 17.40
N ARG A 618 -3.23 -8.95 16.47
CA ARG A 618 -1.77 -8.71 16.51
C ARG A 618 -1.38 -7.25 16.33
N ARG A 619 -2.34 -6.34 16.42
CA ARG A 619 -2.13 -4.90 16.31
C ARG A 619 -3.01 -4.14 17.29
N VAL A 620 -2.58 -2.95 17.66
CA VAL A 620 -3.47 -1.98 18.28
C VAL A 620 -4.18 -1.21 17.17
N GLU A 621 -5.49 -1.40 17.10
CA GLU A 621 -6.40 -0.75 16.15
C GLU A 621 -7.58 -0.18 16.92
N VAL A 622 -8.20 0.87 16.38
CA VAL A 622 -9.37 1.51 16.99
C VAL A 622 -10.48 1.68 15.97
N ALA A 623 -11.72 1.40 16.40
CA ALA A 623 -12.93 1.81 15.71
C ALA A 623 -13.77 2.67 16.64
N ALA A 624 -14.26 3.79 16.13
CA ALA A 624 -15.09 4.74 16.86
C ALA A 624 -16.55 4.67 16.41
N PRO A 625 -17.51 4.63 17.35
CA PRO A 625 -18.92 4.75 17.03
C PRO A 625 -19.24 6.15 16.51
N VAL A 626 -20.21 6.25 15.62
CA VAL A 626 -20.70 7.51 15.07
C VAL A 626 -22.09 7.77 15.59
N TYR A 627 -22.24 8.81 16.40
CA TYR A 627 -23.50 9.14 17.06
C TYR A 627 -24.26 10.29 16.40
N ASP A 628 -23.56 11.31 15.87
CA ASP A 628 -24.20 12.45 15.21
C ASP A 628 -25.05 11.98 14.01
N PRO A 629 -26.38 12.26 13.98
CA PRO A 629 -27.26 11.77 12.93
C PRO A 629 -26.89 12.26 11.53
N ALA A 630 -26.40 13.50 11.40
CA ALA A 630 -26.00 14.06 10.11
C ALA A 630 -24.71 13.39 9.58
N ILE A 631 -23.77 13.08 10.47
CA ILE A 631 -22.56 12.34 10.11
C ILE A 631 -22.89 10.89 9.74
N ARG A 632 -23.81 10.24 10.47
CA ARG A 632 -24.31 8.89 10.13
C ARG A 632 -24.92 8.87 8.73
N GLU A 633 -25.77 9.85 8.41
CA GLU A 633 -26.38 9.96 7.08
C GLU A 633 -25.31 10.17 5.99
N ARG A 634 -24.32 11.03 6.25
CA ARG A 634 -23.20 11.25 5.33
C ARG A 634 -22.37 9.98 5.08
N ILE A 635 -22.07 9.20 6.13
CA ILE A 635 -21.31 7.94 5.99
C ILE A 635 -22.16 6.90 5.24
N ARG A 636 -23.47 6.84 5.48
CA ARG A 636 -24.40 5.98 4.74
C ARG A 636 -24.40 6.36 3.26
N TYR A 637 -24.51 7.63 2.95
CA TYR A 637 -24.42 8.15 1.58
C TYR A 637 -23.11 7.75 0.90
N ILE A 638 -21.95 7.90 1.58
CA ILE A 638 -20.65 7.50 1.06
C ILE A 638 -20.64 6.00 0.74
N PHE A 639 -21.07 5.17 1.69
CA PHE A 639 -21.09 3.72 1.51
C PHE A 639 -21.98 3.29 0.34
N ASP A 640 -23.22 3.81 0.31
CA ASP A 640 -24.22 3.44 -0.67
C ASP A 640 -23.87 3.95 -2.09
N THR A 641 -23.21 5.13 -2.19
CA THR A 641 -22.69 5.66 -3.46
C THR A 641 -21.57 4.78 -4.01
N ILE A 642 -20.64 4.32 -3.16
CA ILE A 642 -19.59 3.37 -3.58
C ILE A 642 -20.23 2.03 -4.01
N MET A 643 -21.27 1.56 -3.32
CA MET A 643 -22.01 0.35 -3.72
C MET A 643 -22.71 0.48 -5.07
N LYS A 644 -22.98 1.69 -5.55
CA LYS A 644 -23.55 1.98 -6.88
C LYS A 644 -22.50 2.21 -7.98
N ASP A 645 -21.22 2.32 -7.62
CA ASP A 645 -20.15 2.56 -8.59
C ASP A 645 -20.07 1.39 -9.60
N ASP A 646 -20.25 1.68 -10.88
CA ASP A 646 -20.14 0.73 -11.98
C ASP A 646 -19.22 1.21 -13.11
N GLU A 647 -18.58 2.38 -12.93
CA GLU A 647 -17.49 2.80 -13.81
C GLU A 647 -16.15 2.19 -13.38
N LYS A 648 -15.83 2.24 -12.07
CA LYS A 648 -14.60 1.72 -11.46
C LYS A 648 -14.85 0.50 -10.60
N GLY A 649 -16.08 0.28 -10.19
CA GLY A 649 -16.53 -0.85 -9.40
C GLY A 649 -16.51 -2.16 -10.17
N LYS A 650 -15.93 -3.20 -9.57
CA LYS A 650 -16.00 -4.59 -10.04
C LYS A 650 -16.72 -5.42 -9.00
N GLU A 651 -17.59 -6.32 -9.42
CA GLU A 651 -18.30 -7.25 -8.52
C GLU A 651 -17.68 -8.64 -8.59
N GLN A 652 -17.52 -9.28 -7.44
CA GLN A 652 -16.98 -10.62 -7.37
C GLN A 652 -18.11 -11.65 -7.50
N ASN A 653 -17.95 -12.60 -8.43
CA ASN A 653 -18.91 -13.69 -8.65
C ASN A 653 -18.62 -14.91 -7.73
N ALA A 654 -19.45 -15.95 -7.83
CA ALA A 654 -19.35 -17.19 -7.03
C ALA A 654 -18.05 -17.97 -7.23
N GLU A 655 -17.37 -17.81 -8.35
CA GLU A 655 -16.08 -18.38 -8.67
C GLU A 655 -14.93 -17.59 -8.01
N GLY A 656 -15.23 -16.39 -7.51
CA GLY A 656 -14.24 -15.48 -6.91
C GLY A 656 -13.55 -14.60 -7.95
N ILE A 657 -14.13 -14.44 -9.14
CA ILE A 657 -13.62 -13.60 -10.23
C ILE A 657 -14.31 -12.23 -10.17
N TYR A 658 -13.56 -11.16 -10.42
CA TYR A 658 -14.09 -9.81 -10.46
C TYR A 658 -14.49 -9.43 -11.89
N GLU A 659 -15.73 -9.03 -12.06
CA GLU A 659 -16.36 -8.70 -13.34
C GLU A 659 -16.80 -7.24 -13.37
N ASP A 660 -16.96 -6.70 -14.58
CA ASP A 660 -17.52 -5.37 -14.80
C ASP A 660 -19.00 -5.33 -14.39
N ARG A 661 -19.41 -4.20 -13.86
CA ARG A 661 -20.79 -3.94 -13.43
C ARG A 661 -21.49 -3.05 -14.45
N HIS A 662 -22.77 -3.29 -14.66
CA HIS A 662 -23.64 -2.48 -15.52
C HIS A 662 -25.01 -2.41 -14.85
N ILE A 663 -25.10 -1.61 -13.78
CA ILE A 663 -26.31 -1.51 -12.94
C ILE A 663 -27.03 -0.17 -13.10
N ASN A 664 -26.37 0.83 -13.68
CA ASN A 664 -26.97 2.14 -13.92
C ASN A 664 -27.08 2.42 -15.43
N GLU A 665 -28.08 3.24 -15.82
CA GLU A 665 -28.22 3.68 -17.21
C GLU A 665 -27.03 4.57 -17.63
N GLU A 666 -26.63 5.49 -16.74
CA GLU A 666 -25.40 6.26 -16.87
C GLU A 666 -24.36 5.75 -15.85
N PRO A 667 -23.11 5.47 -16.28
CA PRO A 667 -22.08 4.97 -15.38
C PRO A 667 -21.83 5.89 -14.19
N VAL A 668 -21.82 5.31 -13.00
CA VAL A 668 -21.59 6.00 -11.73
C VAL A 668 -20.13 5.83 -11.32
N ASN A 669 -19.43 6.94 -11.14
CA ASN A 669 -18.09 7.00 -10.56
C ASN A 669 -18.18 7.68 -9.18
N SER A 670 -18.06 6.90 -8.12
CA SER A 670 -18.23 7.39 -6.75
C SER A 670 -17.22 8.47 -6.38
N GLN A 671 -15.97 8.36 -6.85
CA GLN A 671 -14.91 9.34 -6.54
C GLN A 671 -15.16 10.69 -7.24
N GLU A 672 -15.73 10.68 -8.44
CA GLU A 672 -16.12 11.90 -9.16
C GLU A 672 -17.29 12.59 -8.45
N ILE A 673 -18.29 11.82 -8.01
CA ILE A 673 -19.45 12.35 -7.26
C ILE A 673 -18.96 13.02 -5.96
N PHE A 674 -18.15 12.35 -5.14
CA PHE A 674 -17.67 12.94 -3.89
C PHE A 674 -16.82 14.19 -4.10
N PHE A 675 -16.07 14.25 -5.19
CA PHE A 675 -15.34 15.46 -5.52
C PHE A 675 -16.31 16.59 -5.89
N GLN A 676 -17.32 16.32 -6.69
CA GLN A 676 -18.33 17.29 -7.09
C GLN A 676 -19.12 17.81 -5.88
N ASP A 677 -19.54 16.90 -5.00
CA ASP A 677 -20.24 17.26 -3.73
C ASP A 677 -19.40 18.22 -2.89
N ALA A 678 -18.09 17.92 -2.70
CA ALA A 678 -17.20 18.79 -1.94
C ALA A 678 -16.99 20.16 -2.61
N TYR A 679 -16.98 20.19 -3.94
CA TYR A 679 -16.87 21.41 -4.71
C TYR A 679 -18.11 22.28 -4.57
N GLU A 680 -19.31 21.71 -4.69
CA GLU A 680 -20.59 22.41 -4.58
C GLU A 680 -20.84 22.90 -3.14
N ALA A 681 -20.46 22.10 -2.13
CA ALA A 681 -20.60 22.50 -0.73
C ALA A 681 -19.75 23.71 -0.36
N CYS A 682 -18.61 23.92 -1.00
CA CYS A 682 -17.77 25.12 -0.80
C CYS A 682 -18.31 26.38 -1.49
N ASN A 683 -19.18 26.24 -2.49
CA ASN A 683 -19.71 27.36 -3.26
C ASN A 683 -21.07 27.87 -2.72
N LYS A 684 -21.66 27.15 -1.77
CA LYS A 684 -22.85 27.54 -1.00
C LYS A 684 -22.47 28.26 0.28
#